data_371ef1e4592a00cfefa6742f0688fe04
#
_entry.id   371ef1e4592a00cfefa6742f0688fe04
#
_cell.length_a   1.000
_cell.length_b   1.000
_cell.length_c   1.000
_cell.angle_alpha   90.00
_cell.angle_beta   90.00
_cell.angle_gamma   90.00
#
_symmetry.space_group_name_H-M   'P 1'
#
loop_
_entity.id
_entity.type
_entity.pdbx_description
1 polymer ?
#
loop_
_entity_poly.entity_id
_entity_poly.type
_entity_poly.pdbx_seq_one_letter_code
_entity_poly.pdbx_strand_id
1 'polypeptide(L)'
;MAATVMGMRSAVMLFVVLLFVGGAPAPTGANDPAASNAAAPNRAHLSSPPAAPAPATPVPHSPPYFKIVPASQLGKLGSSGSKPFFRGGTRSRAGVSSSATVSPRVATASPKIALYNGLNKPGENAGLTGNAGSPPDSTGAIGPSNYVEMVNSSIAVYDRSLNLVSRATFDTFVGQPSGVLLCDPQIQWDPAANRWLYAMLYCNLSNSVQRLLVGWSKTSDPSTLSSAGWCQFAAQTDPYLVDFPKLGHNSHYLIVGGNLYNETNPSTNPPFVSAAIVWVPLPASNTDTNCGTPSLGATPLGLKNGDNTTLAFTPVPVNTDSSATDGYVVSAYDAGGNVTALPTPQSRLAVWHLDAAGVLHQDADIPVTTYVMPFSAPQLNGTINLLDTLDGRLTQAVGDPVTGIWTQHTVNGAGNRSVVTWYKITASGSATTLADVGTISDPNDWVFNSAISPRFDAQGAAIEYNRSSLTTYPVIAAQIRIASTPAGQMEPGELVLATSSNFDSDFTCNNPSPGVPCRWGDYSAASPDPVQTNVVWGSNEFNTASGSTPAWADENFALLVAVAPHAPTAVAATAGDGSARVTWTPSTFDPGAPATSYKLTAYVGASPVATMTVAAATSATFTALADGVTYTFTVIAINPVGPSPESVHSNAVTPIQAATTQVPAPPTASRDPVLPAPAPPPPSR
;
A
#
# COMPACT_ATOMS: atom_id res chain seq x y z
N MET A 1 5.14 -36.57 57.96
CA MET A 1 5.52 -36.04 59.31
C MET A 1 5.93 -34.60 59.13
N ALA A 2 5.29 -33.78 59.95
CA ALA A 2 5.53 -32.41 60.33
C ALA A 2 5.26 -31.31 59.27
N ALA A 3 4.09 -30.71 59.46
CA ALA A 3 3.70 -29.38 59.06
C ALA A 3 4.44 -28.33 59.91
N THR A 4 4.69 -27.15 59.36
CA THR A 4 4.71 -25.93 60.17
C THR A 4 4.13 -24.79 59.34
N VAL A 5 3.06 -24.22 59.91
CA VAL A 5 2.33 -23.03 59.51
C VAL A 5 2.95 -21.81 60.21
N MET A 6 2.99 -20.65 59.54
CA MET A 6 2.93 -19.27 60.08
C MET A 6 3.38 -18.32 58.99
N GLY A 7 2.74 -17.21 58.71
CA GLY A 7 1.64 -16.47 59.29
C GLY A 7 1.50 -15.15 58.48
N MET A 8 0.28 -14.77 58.24
CA MET A 8 -0.14 -13.51 57.60
C MET A 8 0.30 -12.28 58.39
N ARG A 9 0.73 -11.24 57.69
CA ARG A 9 0.52 -9.85 58.16
C ARG A 9 0.06 -8.96 56.95
N SER A 10 -1.20 -8.61 57.02
CA SER A 10 -1.84 -7.57 56.22
C SER A 10 -1.34 -6.20 56.69
N ALA A 11 -0.95 -5.33 55.74
CA ALA A 11 -0.82 -3.89 55.97
C ALA A 11 -1.91 -3.18 55.17
N VAL A 12 -2.88 -2.62 55.90
CA VAL A 12 -3.93 -1.74 55.39
C VAL A 12 -3.30 -0.34 55.22
N MET A 13 -3.32 0.20 54.06
CA MET A 13 -3.03 1.62 53.83
C MET A 13 -4.32 2.39 53.59
N LEU A 14 -4.58 3.31 54.52
CA LEU A 14 -5.73 4.21 54.60
C LEU A 14 -5.56 5.36 53.60
N PHE A 15 -6.49 5.50 52.66
CA PHE A 15 -6.60 6.70 51.84
C PHE A 15 -7.52 7.72 52.54
N VAL A 16 -6.94 8.89 52.85
CA VAL A 16 -7.69 10.06 53.30
C VAL A 16 -8.13 10.87 52.09
N VAL A 17 -9.45 10.97 51.90
CA VAL A 17 -10.08 11.88 50.94
C VAL A 17 -10.36 13.19 51.64
N LEU A 18 -9.76 14.29 51.22
CA LEU A 18 -10.16 15.64 51.62
C LEU A 18 -11.10 16.23 50.56
N LEU A 19 -12.38 16.36 50.97
CA LEU A 19 -13.37 17.19 50.30
C LEU A 19 -13.17 18.67 50.74
N PHE A 20 -13.03 19.60 49.77
CA PHE A 20 -13.32 21.01 50.02
C PHE A 20 -14.59 21.42 49.25
N VAL A 21 -15.58 21.83 50.01
CA VAL A 21 -16.84 22.44 49.59
C VAL A 21 -16.79 23.93 49.89
N GLY A 22 -17.33 24.74 49.02
CA GLY A 22 -17.69 26.13 49.26
C GLY A 22 -17.31 27.03 48.09
N GLY A 23 -18.12 27.75 47.44
CA GLY A 23 -19.42 28.29 47.66
C GLY A 23 -19.51 29.55 46.81
N ALA A 24 -20.53 29.66 45.96
CA ALA A 24 -20.82 30.87 45.19
C ALA A 24 -21.44 31.98 46.09
N PRO A 25 -21.43 33.26 45.65
CA PRO A 25 -22.70 33.81 45.21
C PRO A 25 -22.60 34.77 43.99
N ALA A 26 -23.62 34.77 43.16
CA ALA A 26 -24.09 35.94 42.39
C ALA A 26 -25.12 36.70 43.31
N PRO A 27 -25.74 37.85 42.96
CA PRO A 27 -25.97 38.48 41.65
C PRO A 27 -26.11 40.01 41.65
N THR A 28 -26.72 40.52 40.58
CA THR A 28 -27.43 41.82 40.35
C THR A 28 -26.57 42.99 39.88
N GLY A 29 -26.92 43.73 38.89
CA GLY A 29 -28.14 44.26 38.36
C GLY A 29 -27.92 45.10 37.09
N ALA A 30 -28.96 45.35 36.38
CA ALA A 30 -29.17 46.03 35.14
C ALA A 30 -28.80 47.52 35.14
N ASN A 31 -28.46 47.98 33.93
CA ASN A 31 -29.12 49.13 33.21
C ASN A 31 -28.35 49.50 31.93
N ASP A 32 -29.01 49.42 30.81
CA ASP A 32 -28.75 50.17 29.57
C ASP A 32 -29.30 51.60 29.71
N PRO A 33 -28.92 52.65 28.96
CA PRO A 33 -28.86 52.67 27.48
C PRO A 33 -27.85 53.64 26.80
N ALA A 34 -27.61 53.34 25.51
CA ALA A 34 -27.38 54.23 24.38
C ALA A 34 -26.21 55.24 24.35
N ALA A 35 -25.34 55.10 23.37
CA ALA A 35 -25.11 56.00 22.23
C ALA A 35 -23.76 55.75 21.54
N SER A 36 -23.88 55.44 20.24
CA SER A 36 -22.98 55.73 19.13
C SER A 36 -21.54 56.25 19.41
N ASN A 37 -20.54 55.48 18.91
CA ASN A 37 -19.47 56.08 18.09
C ASN A 37 -18.69 54.96 17.37
N ALA A 38 -18.60 55.12 16.05
CA ALA A 38 -17.82 54.25 15.18
C ALA A 38 -16.33 54.41 15.48
N ALA A 39 -15.69 53.31 15.86
CA ALA A 39 -14.25 53.19 15.92
C ALA A 39 -13.76 52.17 14.87
N ALA A 40 -12.70 52.54 14.16
CA ALA A 40 -12.07 51.81 13.08
C ALA A 40 -11.65 50.37 13.48
N PRO A 41 -11.57 49.41 12.52
CA PRO A 41 -11.23 48.03 12.84
C PRO A 41 -9.79 47.96 13.32
N ASN A 42 -9.60 47.37 14.51
CA ASN A 42 -8.33 46.97 15.03
C ASN A 42 -7.63 46.03 14.03
N ARG A 43 -6.42 46.41 13.58
CA ARG A 43 -5.49 45.52 12.92
C ARG A 43 -5.29 44.29 13.82
N ALA A 44 -5.77 43.14 13.34
CA ALA A 44 -5.37 41.84 13.90
C ALA A 44 -3.83 41.81 13.88
N HIS A 45 -3.24 41.53 15.03
CA HIS A 45 -1.83 41.13 15.11
C HIS A 45 -1.67 39.90 14.20
N LEU A 46 -1.00 40.07 13.06
CA LEU A 46 -0.42 38.98 12.32
C LEU A 46 0.58 38.34 13.27
N SER A 47 0.25 37.14 13.75
CA SER A 47 1.20 36.26 14.38
C SER A 47 2.39 36.13 13.42
N SER A 48 3.59 36.30 13.93
CA SER A 48 4.84 36.07 13.19
C SER A 48 4.75 34.68 12.52
N PRO A 49 5.21 34.53 11.28
CA PRO A 49 5.29 33.22 10.65
C PRO A 49 6.05 32.27 11.57
N PRO A 50 5.70 30.99 11.64
CA PRO A 50 6.45 30.01 12.43
C PRO A 50 7.94 30.11 12.05
N ALA A 51 8.81 30.07 13.03
CA ALA A 51 10.26 30.07 12.82
C ALA A 51 10.62 29.00 11.82
N ALA A 52 11.50 29.32 10.88
CA ALA A 52 12.04 28.32 9.94
C ALA A 52 12.56 27.11 10.74
N PRO A 53 12.32 25.87 10.28
CA PRO A 53 12.85 24.69 10.95
C PRO A 53 14.37 24.82 11.12
N ALA A 54 14.87 24.36 12.26
CA ALA A 54 16.31 24.35 12.51
C ALA A 54 17.00 23.52 11.42
N PRO A 55 18.19 23.91 10.95
CA PRO A 55 18.93 23.14 9.96
C PRO A 55 19.19 21.72 10.49
N ALA A 56 19.02 20.72 9.62
CA ALA A 56 19.28 19.32 9.95
C ALA A 56 20.73 19.12 10.42
N THR A 57 20.91 18.28 11.43
CA THR A 57 22.24 17.98 11.97
C THR A 57 22.86 16.82 11.19
N PRO A 58 24.07 16.99 10.60
CA PRO A 58 24.78 15.89 9.96
C PRO A 58 25.05 14.75 10.93
N VAL A 59 24.74 13.51 10.51
CA VAL A 59 25.06 12.30 11.27
C VAL A 59 26.49 11.88 10.94
N PRO A 60 27.38 11.68 11.94
CA PRO A 60 28.73 11.20 11.67
C PRO A 60 28.71 9.89 10.90
N HIS A 61 29.53 9.77 9.86
CA HIS A 61 29.67 8.55 9.06
C HIS A 61 31.15 8.15 9.00
N SER A 62 31.43 6.97 9.41
CA SER A 62 32.62 6.14 9.12
C SER A 62 32.62 4.91 10.04
N PRO A 63 31.96 3.84 9.68
CA PRO A 63 32.02 2.64 10.49
C PRO A 63 33.18 1.74 10.07
N PRO A 64 34.04 1.35 10.99
CA PRO A 64 35.07 0.36 10.70
C PRO A 64 34.55 -1.07 10.53
N TYR A 65 33.26 -1.33 10.79
CA TYR A 65 32.67 -2.68 10.81
C TYR A 65 31.87 -3.06 9.56
N PHE A 66 31.68 -2.15 8.59
CA PHE A 66 31.09 -2.49 7.30
C PHE A 66 32.16 -2.48 6.21
N LYS A 67 32.36 -3.62 5.54
CA LYS A 67 33.22 -3.73 4.38
C LYS A 67 32.47 -4.41 3.25
N ILE A 68 32.31 -3.73 2.11
CA ILE A 68 31.65 -4.30 0.94
C ILE A 68 32.65 -5.01 0.01
N VAL A 69 32.26 -6.17 -0.48
CA VAL A 69 33.01 -6.98 -1.46
C VAL A 69 32.05 -7.51 -2.50
N PRO A 70 32.51 -7.80 -3.74
CA PRO A 70 31.69 -8.57 -4.69
C PRO A 70 31.25 -9.90 -4.09
N ALA A 71 30.02 -10.31 -4.32
CA ALA A 71 29.49 -11.57 -3.76
C ALA A 71 30.32 -12.79 -4.17
N SER A 72 30.96 -12.77 -5.34
CA SER A 72 31.90 -13.80 -5.81
C SER A 72 33.18 -13.93 -4.98
N GLN A 73 33.53 -12.91 -4.20
CA GLN A 73 34.71 -12.91 -3.30
C GLN A 73 34.37 -13.32 -1.86
N LEU A 74 33.10 -13.50 -1.58
CA LEU A 74 32.65 -14.08 -0.36
C LEU A 74 33.10 -15.50 -0.26
N GLY A 75 34.07 -16.05 0.00
CA GLY A 75 34.28 -17.51 0.17
C GLY A 75 32.96 -18.30 0.30
N LYS A 76 32.99 -19.57 0.19
CA LYS A 76 31.78 -20.39 0.33
C LYS A 76 31.19 -20.17 1.73
N LEU A 77 30.00 -19.60 1.80
CA LEU A 77 29.24 -19.53 3.04
C LEU A 77 28.87 -20.97 3.42
N GLY A 78 28.93 -21.30 4.70
CA GLY A 78 28.63 -22.65 5.19
C GLY A 78 27.14 -22.97 4.98
N SER A 79 26.87 -24.20 4.55
CA SER A 79 25.52 -24.77 4.60
C SER A 79 25.34 -25.37 6.00
N SER A 80 24.44 -24.83 6.81
CA SER A 80 24.03 -25.57 8.03
C SER A 80 22.77 -24.92 8.66
N GLY A 81 21.86 -25.80 8.98
CA GLY A 81 20.84 -25.56 9.99
C GLY A 81 19.57 -24.86 9.52
N SER A 82 18.48 -25.28 10.08
CA SER A 82 17.20 -24.57 10.03
C SER A 82 17.38 -23.09 10.40
N LYS A 83 16.62 -22.20 9.74
CA LYS A 83 16.52 -20.79 10.10
C LYS A 83 16.34 -20.71 11.62
N PRO A 84 17.28 -20.13 12.36
CA PRO A 84 17.09 -20.02 13.79
C PRO A 84 15.92 -19.07 14.04
N PHE A 85 15.16 -19.41 15.03
CA PHE A 85 14.08 -18.57 15.53
C PHE A 85 14.68 -17.27 16.07
N PHE A 86 14.69 -16.21 15.25
CA PHE A 86 15.02 -14.88 15.72
C PHE A 86 13.87 -14.35 16.58
N ARG A 87 14.09 -14.25 17.88
CA ARG A 87 13.20 -13.55 18.80
C ARG A 87 13.52 -12.06 18.93
N GLY A 88 14.49 -11.58 18.15
CA GLY A 88 14.89 -10.22 18.18
C GLY A 88 13.91 -9.34 17.42
N GLY A 89 12.75 -9.05 17.97
CA GLY A 89 11.90 -8.03 17.42
C GLY A 89 10.45 -8.37 17.13
N THR A 90 10.01 -9.60 17.30
CA THR A 90 8.59 -9.93 17.17
C THR A 90 7.99 -10.20 18.54
N ARG A 91 7.56 -9.16 19.23
CA ARG A 91 6.82 -9.26 20.49
C ARG A 91 5.45 -8.66 20.33
N SER A 92 4.54 -9.39 19.70
CA SER A 92 3.14 -9.07 19.90
C SER A 92 2.69 -9.59 21.29
N ARG A 93 1.74 -8.90 21.91
CA ARG A 93 1.21 -9.33 23.19
C ARG A 93 0.26 -10.50 23.00
N ALA A 94 0.48 -11.62 23.68
CA ALA A 94 -0.55 -12.64 23.84
C ALA A 94 -1.65 -12.10 24.78
N GLY A 95 -2.86 -12.12 24.32
CA GLY A 95 -4.01 -11.73 25.14
C GLY A 95 -5.27 -11.67 24.30
N VAL A 96 -6.00 -12.77 24.22
CA VAL A 96 -7.38 -12.76 23.72
C VAL A 96 -8.27 -12.40 24.88
N SER A 97 -8.91 -11.22 24.84
CA SER A 97 -10.09 -10.99 25.68
C SER A 97 -11.20 -11.90 25.17
N SER A 98 -11.50 -12.96 25.88
CA SER A 98 -12.56 -13.92 25.57
C SER A 98 -13.97 -13.34 25.58
N SER A 99 -14.12 -12.04 25.78
CA SER A 99 -15.41 -11.33 25.91
C SER A 99 -15.70 -10.36 24.77
N ALA A 100 -15.05 -10.48 23.60
CA ALA A 100 -15.45 -9.71 22.44
C ALA A 100 -16.81 -10.21 21.96
N THR A 101 -17.88 -9.50 22.28
CA THR A 101 -19.19 -9.69 21.65
C THR A 101 -19.00 -9.47 20.14
N VAL A 102 -19.21 -10.53 19.35
CA VAL A 102 -19.21 -10.45 17.89
C VAL A 102 -20.39 -9.55 17.51
N SER A 103 -20.09 -8.33 17.09
CA SER A 103 -21.10 -7.48 16.45
C SER A 103 -21.45 -8.09 15.09
N PRO A 104 -22.74 -8.13 14.70
CA PRO A 104 -23.07 -8.56 13.33
C PRO A 104 -22.30 -7.69 12.34
N ARG A 105 -21.63 -8.33 11.40
CA ARG A 105 -20.90 -7.62 10.35
C ARG A 105 -21.92 -6.77 9.59
N VAL A 106 -21.83 -5.46 9.75
CA VAL A 106 -22.63 -4.54 8.95
C VAL A 106 -22.21 -4.80 7.50
N ALA A 107 -23.20 -5.02 6.63
CA ALA A 107 -22.90 -5.17 5.20
C ALA A 107 -22.03 -4.00 4.76
N THR A 108 -20.76 -4.29 4.45
CA THR A 108 -19.83 -3.29 3.96
C THR A 108 -20.39 -2.72 2.66
N ALA A 109 -20.25 -1.42 2.46
CA ALA A 109 -20.55 -0.83 1.15
C ALA A 109 -19.81 -1.62 0.07
N SER A 110 -20.40 -1.75 -1.11
CA SER A 110 -19.72 -2.38 -2.25
C SER A 110 -18.36 -1.72 -2.44
N PRO A 111 -17.28 -2.50 -2.58
CA PRO A 111 -15.95 -1.94 -2.73
C PRO A 111 -15.89 -1.01 -3.94
N LYS A 112 -15.28 0.14 -3.77
CA LYS A 112 -15.00 1.07 -4.87
C LYS A 112 -13.59 0.86 -5.45
N ILE A 113 -13.03 -0.31 -5.24
CA ILE A 113 -11.71 -0.76 -5.70
C ILE A 113 -11.90 -1.95 -6.63
N ALA A 114 -11.09 -2.06 -7.66
CA ALA A 114 -11.11 -3.16 -8.61
C ALA A 114 -9.69 -3.67 -8.88
N LEU A 115 -9.62 -4.90 -9.38
CA LEU A 115 -8.38 -5.45 -9.94
C LEU A 115 -8.10 -4.82 -11.31
N TYR A 116 -6.86 -4.43 -11.55
CA TYR A 116 -6.42 -4.04 -12.88
C TYR A 116 -6.39 -5.29 -13.79
N ASN A 117 -7.20 -5.29 -14.86
CA ASN A 117 -7.35 -6.42 -15.79
C ASN A 117 -7.65 -7.78 -15.13
N GLY A 118 -8.23 -7.81 -13.93
CA GLY A 118 -8.49 -9.03 -13.19
C GLY A 118 -7.23 -9.72 -12.66
N LEU A 119 -6.10 -9.01 -12.55
CA LEU A 119 -4.82 -9.57 -12.10
C LEU A 119 -4.85 -9.81 -10.58
N ASN A 120 -4.97 -11.07 -10.23
CA ASN A 120 -4.90 -11.62 -8.88
C ASN A 120 -4.55 -13.10 -9.02
N LYS A 121 -3.31 -13.48 -8.75
CA LYS A 121 -2.82 -14.85 -9.01
C LYS A 121 -1.88 -15.32 -7.91
N PRO A 122 -1.91 -16.62 -7.58
CA PRO A 122 -0.95 -17.21 -6.68
C PRO A 122 0.49 -16.94 -7.10
N GLY A 123 1.30 -16.53 -6.15
CA GLY A 123 2.74 -16.31 -6.27
C GLY A 123 3.56 -17.52 -5.81
N GLU A 124 4.63 -17.23 -5.09
CA GLU A 124 5.47 -18.26 -4.46
C GLU A 124 4.70 -18.95 -3.32
N ASN A 125 5.13 -20.16 -2.97
CA ASN A 125 4.58 -20.90 -1.83
C ASN A 125 5.60 -21.89 -1.27
N ALA A 126 5.35 -22.38 -0.07
CA ALA A 126 6.24 -23.30 0.65
C ALA A 126 6.60 -24.56 -0.15
N GLY A 127 5.69 -25.05 -0.99
CA GLY A 127 5.92 -26.25 -1.82
C GLY A 127 6.82 -25.99 -3.03
N LEU A 128 6.71 -24.82 -3.65
CA LEU A 128 7.47 -24.45 -4.86
C LEU A 128 8.92 -24.09 -4.55
N THR A 129 9.16 -23.48 -3.41
CA THR A 129 10.50 -23.01 -3.04
C THR A 129 11.42 -24.15 -2.61
N GLY A 130 10.89 -25.35 -2.39
CA GLY A 130 11.64 -26.48 -1.83
C GLY A 130 12.18 -26.20 -0.43
N ASN A 131 11.71 -25.14 0.20
CA ASN A 131 12.13 -24.68 1.51
C ASN A 131 10.93 -24.64 2.46
N ALA A 132 11.04 -25.36 3.54
CA ALA A 132 10.05 -25.36 4.62
C ALA A 132 10.20 -24.13 5.55
N GLY A 133 10.84 -23.05 5.11
CA GLY A 133 10.96 -21.80 5.87
C GLY A 133 9.60 -21.16 6.13
N SER A 134 9.40 -20.66 7.33
CA SER A 134 8.26 -19.84 7.73
C SER A 134 8.77 -18.74 8.66
N PRO A 135 8.27 -17.51 8.51
CA PRO A 135 7.29 -17.00 7.55
C PRO A 135 7.90 -16.75 6.15
N PRO A 136 7.07 -16.45 5.12
CA PRO A 136 7.58 -16.10 3.78
C PRO A 136 8.29 -14.75 3.70
N ASP A 137 7.90 -13.77 4.51
CA ASP A 137 8.40 -12.40 4.47
C ASP A 137 8.35 -11.83 3.05
N SER A 138 7.13 -11.76 2.53
CA SER A 138 6.82 -11.45 1.14
C SER A 138 7.23 -10.04 0.75
N THR A 139 7.90 -9.89 -0.38
CA THR A 139 8.20 -8.58 -0.97
C THR A 139 8.04 -8.65 -2.48
N GLY A 140 7.64 -7.55 -3.10
CA GLY A 140 7.42 -7.49 -4.53
C GLY A 140 7.45 -6.08 -5.08
N ALA A 141 7.84 -5.95 -6.34
CA ALA A 141 7.85 -4.68 -7.04
C ALA A 141 7.50 -4.85 -8.51
N ILE A 142 6.93 -3.81 -9.11
CA ILE A 142 6.62 -3.73 -10.54
C ILE A 142 7.57 -2.80 -11.26
N GLY A 143 8.13 -3.29 -12.35
CA GLY A 143 8.89 -2.48 -13.32
C GLY A 143 8.13 -2.30 -14.64
N PRO A 144 8.79 -1.78 -15.68
CA PRO A 144 8.14 -1.53 -16.95
C PRO A 144 7.57 -2.77 -17.63
N SER A 145 8.23 -3.92 -17.50
CA SER A 145 7.89 -5.17 -18.20
C SER A 145 7.62 -6.35 -17.28
N ASN A 146 8.09 -6.31 -16.05
CA ASN A 146 8.06 -7.46 -15.15
C ASN A 146 7.56 -7.06 -13.76
N TYR A 147 6.95 -8.03 -13.07
CA TYR A 147 6.79 -8.06 -11.63
C TYR A 147 7.81 -9.01 -11.04
N VAL A 148 8.51 -8.61 -10.00
CA VAL A 148 9.47 -9.44 -9.27
C VAL A 148 8.97 -9.65 -7.85
N GLU A 149 8.84 -10.89 -7.45
CA GLU A 149 8.49 -11.33 -6.11
C GLU A 149 9.72 -11.98 -5.47
N MET A 150 9.95 -11.69 -4.21
CA MET A 150 10.92 -12.40 -3.39
C MET A 150 10.25 -12.84 -2.08
N VAL A 151 10.48 -14.07 -1.71
CA VAL A 151 10.07 -14.62 -0.42
C VAL A 151 11.29 -15.24 0.25
N ASN A 152 11.23 -15.53 1.53
CA ASN A 152 12.33 -16.24 2.18
C ASN A 152 12.77 -17.45 1.35
N SER A 153 14.02 -17.38 0.86
CA SER A 153 14.75 -18.36 0.08
C SER A 153 14.60 -18.33 -1.45
N SER A 154 13.68 -17.58 -2.05
CA SER A 154 13.53 -17.57 -3.52
C SER A 154 13.20 -16.20 -4.11
N ILE A 155 13.54 -16.08 -5.40
CA ILE A 155 13.16 -14.94 -6.27
C ILE A 155 12.42 -15.49 -7.48
N ALA A 156 11.31 -14.86 -7.84
CA ALA A 156 10.51 -15.17 -9.02
C ALA A 156 10.26 -13.90 -9.85
N VAL A 157 10.37 -14.04 -11.16
CA VAL A 157 10.10 -12.98 -12.14
C VAL A 157 8.88 -13.37 -12.95
N TYR A 158 7.91 -12.47 -13.03
CA TYR A 158 6.69 -12.64 -13.80
C TYR A 158 6.60 -11.58 -14.90
N ASP A 159 5.85 -11.88 -15.95
CA ASP A 159 5.42 -10.85 -16.90
C ASP A 159 4.31 -9.97 -16.27
N ARG A 160 3.90 -8.91 -16.99
CA ARG A 160 2.82 -8.02 -16.50
C ARG A 160 1.42 -8.66 -16.48
N SER A 161 1.30 -9.90 -16.89
CA SER A 161 0.08 -10.72 -16.75
C SER A 161 0.20 -11.75 -15.62
N LEU A 162 1.24 -11.63 -14.78
CA LEU A 162 1.57 -12.57 -13.70
C LEU A 162 1.77 -14.01 -14.20
N ASN A 163 2.36 -14.20 -15.38
CA ASN A 163 2.86 -15.49 -15.81
C ASN A 163 4.34 -15.60 -15.46
N LEU A 164 4.75 -16.72 -14.86
CA LEU A 164 6.13 -16.95 -14.46
C LEU A 164 7.08 -16.93 -15.67
N VAL A 165 8.14 -16.13 -15.59
CA VAL A 165 9.20 -16.02 -16.58
C VAL A 165 10.44 -16.79 -16.12
N SER A 166 10.90 -16.54 -14.90
CA SER A 166 12.05 -17.23 -14.32
C SER A 166 11.95 -17.30 -12.79
N ARG A 167 12.62 -18.28 -12.21
CA ARG A 167 12.70 -18.49 -10.75
C ARG A 167 14.06 -19.04 -10.36
N ALA A 168 14.57 -18.67 -9.20
CA ALA A 168 15.77 -19.23 -8.60
C ALA A 168 15.67 -19.23 -7.07
N THR A 169 16.37 -20.19 -6.44
CA THR A 169 16.67 -20.07 -5.00
C THR A 169 17.72 -19.01 -4.78
N PHE A 170 17.74 -18.39 -3.60
CA PHE A 170 18.69 -17.29 -3.32
C PHE A 170 20.14 -17.73 -3.39
N ASP A 171 20.47 -18.94 -2.93
CA ASP A 171 21.82 -19.48 -3.05
C ASP A 171 22.26 -19.59 -4.53
N THR A 172 21.37 -20.07 -5.41
CA THR A 172 21.61 -20.09 -6.86
C THR A 172 21.73 -18.67 -7.41
N PHE A 173 20.83 -17.78 -7.04
CA PHE A 173 20.81 -16.38 -7.50
C PHE A 173 22.14 -15.66 -7.21
N VAL A 174 22.71 -15.83 -6.01
CA VAL A 174 23.98 -15.18 -5.64
C VAL A 174 25.23 -16.07 -5.84
N GLY A 175 25.07 -17.22 -6.48
CA GLY A 175 26.18 -18.12 -6.82
C GLY A 175 26.83 -18.78 -5.61
N GLN A 176 26.07 -19.06 -4.55
CA GLN A 176 26.53 -19.77 -3.36
C GLN A 176 26.22 -21.28 -3.47
N PRO A 177 26.89 -22.13 -2.68
CA PRO A 177 26.56 -23.57 -2.61
C PRO A 177 25.10 -23.79 -2.20
N SER A 178 24.50 -24.87 -2.71
CA SER A 178 23.14 -25.27 -2.32
C SER A 178 23.02 -25.46 -0.81
N GLY A 179 21.92 -24.91 -0.23
CA GLY A 179 21.63 -24.98 1.19
C GLY A 179 22.21 -23.85 2.03
N VAL A 180 22.82 -22.85 1.41
CA VAL A 180 23.11 -21.58 2.09
C VAL A 180 21.81 -20.88 2.39
N LEU A 181 21.53 -20.61 3.66
CA LEU A 181 20.31 -19.95 4.07
C LEU A 181 20.45 -18.43 3.93
N LEU A 182 19.67 -17.86 3.00
CA LEU A 182 19.49 -16.44 2.78
C LEU A 182 18.02 -16.11 3.03
N CYS A 183 17.74 -15.00 3.69
CA CYS A 183 16.40 -14.63 4.12
C CYS A 183 16.18 -13.13 4.16
N ASP A 184 15.00 -12.71 4.60
CA ASP A 184 14.57 -11.33 4.79
C ASP A 184 14.80 -10.49 3.53
N PRO A 185 14.22 -10.89 2.40
CA PRO A 185 14.47 -10.24 1.13
C PRO A 185 13.75 -8.90 1.03
N GLN A 186 14.32 -8.02 0.23
CA GLN A 186 13.69 -6.79 -0.23
C GLN A 186 13.98 -6.62 -1.71
N ILE A 187 12.98 -6.21 -2.48
CA ILE A 187 13.09 -5.91 -3.91
C ILE A 187 12.38 -4.61 -4.23
N GLN A 188 12.99 -3.78 -5.07
CA GLN A 188 12.39 -2.54 -5.54
C GLN A 188 12.78 -2.27 -6.99
N TRP A 189 11.94 -1.52 -7.69
CA TRP A 189 12.23 -0.94 -8.99
C TRP A 189 12.64 0.52 -8.82
N ASP A 190 13.81 0.87 -9.36
CA ASP A 190 14.28 2.25 -9.45
C ASP A 190 14.07 2.77 -10.89
N PRO A 191 13.08 3.64 -11.13
CA PRO A 191 12.81 4.19 -12.44
C PRO A 191 13.88 5.16 -12.94
N ALA A 192 14.63 5.83 -12.07
CA ALA A 192 15.72 6.73 -12.45
C ALA A 192 16.91 5.93 -12.97
N ALA A 193 17.35 4.92 -12.24
CA ALA A 193 18.42 4.03 -12.67
C ALA A 193 17.96 3.03 -13.73
N ASN A 194 16.66 2.86 -13.96
CA ASN A 194 16.06 1.85 -14.83
C ASN A 194 16.54 0.44 -14.47
N ARG A 195 16.51 0.11 -13.17
CA ARG A 195 17.07 -1.11 -12.58
C ARG A 195 16.25 -1.62 -11.44
N TRP A 196 16.42 -2.90 -11.17
CA TRP A 196 15.94 -3.56 -9.96
C TRP A 196 17.00 -3.49 -8.87
N LEU A 197 16.58 -3.23 -7.64
CA LEU A 197 17.44 -3.15 -6.46
C LEU A 197 17.00 -4.22 -5.47
N TYR A 198 17.95 -4.91 -4.83
CA TYR A 198 17.63 -5.90 -3.81
C TYR A 198 18.52 -5.77 -2.57
N ALA A 199 17.98 -6.23 -1.44
CA ALA A 199 18.73 -6.52 -0.22
C ALA A 199 18.25 -7.84 0.39
N MET A 200 19.13 -8.59 1.08
CA MET A 200 18.78 -9.78 1.83
C MET A 200 19.88 -10.13 2.83
N LEU A 201 19.58 -11.01 3.76
CA LEU A 201 20.50 -11.44 4.81
C LEU A 201 21.09 -12.80 4.56
N TYR A 202 22.28 -13.03 5.08
CA TYR A 202 22.81 -14.36 5.37
C TYR A 202 22.33 -14.77 6.77
N CYS A 203 21.48 -15.79 6.84
CA CYS A 203 20.72 -16.14 8.03
C CYS A 203 21.27 -17.34 8.79
N ASN A 204 22.55 -17.66 8.65
CA ASN A 204 23.17 -18.76 9.40
C ASN A 204 23.79 -18.23 10.70
N LEU A 205 23.11 -18.44 11.81
CA LEU A 205 23.58 -18.03 13.13
C LEU A 205 24.56 -19.02 13.78
N SER A 206 24.90 -20.12 13.13
CA SER A 206 25.84 -21.13 13.72
C SER A 206 27.29 -20.68 13.60
N ASN A 207 27.58 -19.64 12.88
CA ASN A 207 28.92 -19.08 12.74
C ASN A 207 28.93 -17.56 12.96
N SER A 208 30.05 -17.00 13.31
CA SER A 208 30.25 -15.56 13.54
C SER A 208 30.26 -14.72 12.24
N VAL A 209 29.90 -15.31 11.11
CA VAL A 209 29.91 -14.65 9.81
C VAL A 209 28.56 -14.02 9.56
N GLN A 210 28.51 -12.71 9.51
CA GLN A 210 27.29 -11.95 9.23
C GLN A 210 27.44 -11.18 7.91
N ARG A 211 26.42 -11.20 7.07
CA ARG A 211 26.43 -10.56 5.75
C ARG A 211 25.09 -9.93 5.44
N LEU A 212 25.13 -8.68 5.02
CA LEU A 212 24.04 -8.02 4.32
C LEU A 212 24.37 -8.07 2.82
N LEU A 213 23.55 -8.75 2.03
CA LEU A 213 23.70 -8.80 0.58
C LEU A 213 22.87 -7.70 -0.05
N VAL A 214 23.45 -6.99 -1.01
CA VAL A 214 22.81 -5.92 -1.75
C VAL A 214 23.22 -5.97 -3.22
N GLY A 215 22.41 -5.41 -4.10
CA GLY A 215 22.76 -5.33 -5.49
C GLY A 215 21.66 -4.76 -6.38
N TRP A 216 21.96 -4.78 -7.69
CA TRP A 216 21.05 -4.26 -8.70
C TRP A 216 21.13 -5.07 -10.00
N SER A 217 20.05 -5.07 -10.78
CA SER A 217 20.07 -5.65 -12.11
C SER A 217 20.94 -4.82 -13.07
N LYS A 218 21.58 -5.46 -14.03
CA LYS A 218 22.42 -4.78 -15.04
C LYS A 218 21.58 -4.05 -16.07
N THR A 219 20.33 -4.45 -16.25
CA THR A 219 19.36 -3.89 -17.19
C THR A 219 17.98 -3.83 -16.55
N SER A 220 17.00 -3.30 -17.24
CA SER A 220 15.59 -3.32 -16.82
C SER A 220 14.95 -4.72 -16.85
N ASP A 221 15.56 -5.69 -17.56
CA ASP A 221 15.11 -7.08 -17.57
C ASP A 221 15.76 -7.84 -16.40
N PRO A 222 15.00 -8.30 -15.40
CA PRO A 222 15.52 -9.02 -14.24
C PRO A 222 15.65 -10.52 -14.44
N SER A 223 15.25 -11.06 -15.59
CA SER A 223 14.98 -12.49 -15.79
C SER A 223 16.22 -13.40 -15.75
N THR A 224 17.41 -12.85 -15.95
CA THR A 224 18.66 -13.59 -15.81
C THR A 224 19.13 -13.60 -14.36
N LEU A 225 18.64 -14.57 -13.60
CA LEU A 225 18.81 -14.67 -12.14
C LEU A 225 20.19 -15.24 -11.73
N SER A 226 21.24 -14.50 -12.05
CA SER A 226 22.64 -14.82 -11.69
C SER A 226 23.53 -13.58 -11.82
N SER A 227 24.83 -13.70 -11.52
CA SER A 227 25.80 -12.63 -11.73
C SER A 227 25.96 -12.21 -13.21
N ALA A 228 25.41 -12.95 -14.17
CA ALA A 228 25.34 -12.51 -15.57
C ALA A 228 24.34 -11.36 -15.75
N GLY A 229 23.19 -11.40 -15.05
CA GLY A 229 22.14 -10.36 -15.13
C GLY A 229 22.19 -9.34 -13.98
N TRP A 230 22.93 -9.62 -12.89
CA TRP A 230 22.92 -8.80 -11.68
C TRP A 230 24.32 -8.45 -11.19
N CYS A 231 24.46 -7.26 -10.65
CA CYS A 231 25.58 -6.86 -9.81
C CYS A 231 25.25 -7.23 -8.36
N GLN A 232 26.11 -8.03 -7.74
CA GLN A 232 25.84 -8.65 -6.44
C GLN A 232 27.00 -8.39 -5.50
N PHE A 233 26.71 -7.84 -4.34
CA PHE A 233 27.68 -7.46 -3.33
C PHE A 233 27.27 -7.99 -1.97
N ALA A 234 28.24 -8.10 -1.07
CA ALA A 234 28.00 -8.40 0.31
C ALA A 234 28.75 -7.44 1.22
N ALA A 235 28.04 -6.78 2.09
CA ALA A 235 28.61 -6.05 3.19
C ALA A 235 28.90 -7.00 4.34
N GLN A 236 30.17 -7.08 4.76
CA GLN A 236 30.58 -7.78 5.97
C GLN A 236 30.15 -6.95 7.16
N THR A 237 29.39 -7.54 8.07
CA THR A 237 28.80 -6.84 9.21
C THR A 237 29.25 -7.44 10.56
N ASP A 238 30.17 -8.43 10.52
CA ASP A 238 30.68 -9.10 11.72
C ASP A 238 31.09 -8.12 12.82
N PRO A 239 30.72 -8.32 14.06
CA PRO A 239 29.95 -9.43 14.62
C PRO A 239 28.42 -9.14 14.66
N TYR A 240 27.93 -8.19 13.89
CA TYR A 240 26.55 -7.74 13.97
C TYR A 240 25.68 -8.33 12.87
N LEU A 241 24.61 -9.02 13.26
CA LEU A 241 23.51 -9.34 12.36
C LEU A 241 22.70 -8.08 12.06
N VAL A 242 22.42 -7.81 10.79
CA VAL A 242 21.50 -6.76 10.35
C VAL A 242 20.10 -7.34 10.17
N ASP A 243 19.36 -7.46 11.26
CA ASP A 243 18.01 -8.03 11.27
C ASP A 243 16.97 -7.04 10.69
N PHE A 244 15.94 -7.57 10.05
CA PHE A 244 14.83 -6.81 9.49
C PHE A 244 15.29 -5.74 8.48
N PRO A 245 16.03 -6.10 7.42
CA PRO A 245 16.51 -5.12 6.45
C PRO A 245 15.34 -4.49 5.71
N LYS A 246 15.37 -3.17 5.54
CA LYS A 246 14.43 -2.42 4.72
C LYS A 246 15.18 -1.67 3.64
N LEU A 247 14.66 -1.73 2.43
CA LEU A 247 15.28 -1.19 1.24
C LEU A 247 14.54 0.08 0.79
N GLY A 248 15.29 1.06 0.38
CA GLY A 248 14.83 2.25 -0.31
C GLY A 248 15.94 2.78 -1.21
N HIS A 249 15.69 3.87 -1.89
CA HIS A 249 16.68 4.49 -2.76
C HIS A 249 16.35 5.96 -3.04
N ASN A 250 17.33 6.66 -3.56
CA ASN A 250 17.15 7.92 -4.29
C ASN A 250 17.86 7.79 -5.65
N SER A 251 17.97 8.88 -6.40
CA SER A 251 18.63 8.87 -7.70
C SER A 251 20.15 8.53 -7.67
N HIS A 252 20.77 8.46 -6.49
CA HIS A 252 22.21 8.28 -6.32
C HIS A 252 22.61 7.05 -5.51
N TYR A 253 21.73 6.60 -4.62
CA TYR A 253 22.06 5.57 -3.63
C TYR A 253 20.97 4.52 -3.49
N LEU A 254 21.37 3.28 -3.36
CA LEU A 254 20.62 2.22 -2.72
C LEU A 254 20.81 2.39 -1.21
N ILE A 255 19.73 2.40 -0.44
CA ILE A 255 19.74 2.66 1.01
C ILE A 255 19.09 1.48 1.73
N VAL A 256 19.76 0.96 2.77
CA VAL A 256 19.23 -0.12 3.61
C VAL A 256 19.20 0.35 5.06
N GLY A 257 18.06 0.18 5.70
CA GLY A 257 17.91 0.29 7.15
C GLY A 257 17.81 -1.08 7.79
N GLY A 258 18.23 -1.22 9.04
CA GLY A 258 18.10 -2.47 9.78
C GLY A 258 18.50 -2.34 11.23
N ASN A 259 18.26 -3.40 12.00
CA ASN A 259 18.61 -3.50 13.42
C ASN A 259 19.87 -4.34 13.60
N LEU A 260 20.81 -3.88 14.41
CA LEU A 260 22.05 -4.58 14.69
C LEU A 260 21.95 -5.34 16.01
N TYR A 261 22.14 -6.66 15.93
CA TYR A 261 22.23 -7.55 17.08
C TYR A 261 23.61 -8.15 17.20
N ASN A 262 24.14 -8.27 18.42
CA ASN A 262 25.49 -8.79 18.64
C ASN A 262 25.53 -10.31 18.72
N GLU A 263 26.13 -10.92 17.70
CA GLU A 263 26.28 -12.38 17.54
C GLU A 263 27.60 -12.95 18.07
N THR A 264 28.39 -12.18 18.84
CA THR A 264 29.66 -12.71 19.42
C THR A 264 29.43 -13.83 20.42
N ASN A 265 28.23 -13.91 20.97
CA ASN A 265 27.82 -15.02 21.82
C ASN A 265 26.51 -15.59 21.24
N PRO A 266 26.53 -16.72 20.53
CA PRO A 266 25.35 -17.31 19.90
C PRO A 266 24.37 -17.77 21.00
N SER A 267 23.75 -16.83 21.65
CA SER A 267 22.60 -17.04 22.53
C SER A 267 21.35 -17.10 21.63
N THR A 268 20.33 -17.80 22.10
CA THR A 268 19.02 -17.85 21.43
C THR A 268 18.33 -16.47 21.34
N ASN A 269 18.94 -15.41 21.87
CA ASN A 269 18.40 -14.05 21.87
C ASN A 269 19.56 -13.03 21.98
N PRO A 270 20.25 -12.72 20.87
CA PRO A 270 21.33 -11.74 20.87
C PRO A 270 20.80 -10.35 21.27
N PRO A 271 21.58 -9.57 22.05
CA PRO A 271 21.14 -8.25 22.47
C PRO A 271 21.11 -7.25 21.29
N PHE A 272 20.07 -6.45 21.23
CA PHE A 272 20.02 -5.27 20.37
C PHE A 272 21.16 -4.30 20.74
N VAL A 273 21.85 -3.80 19.72
CA VAL A 273 22.98 -2.87 19.90
C VAL A 273 22.67 -1.49 19.36
N SER A 274 22.12 -1.43 18.15
CA SER A 274 21.83 -0.20 17.44
C SER A 274 20.91 -0.48 16.27
N ALA A 275 20.26 0.53 15.73
CA ALA A 275 19.84 0.51 14.32
C ALA A 275 21.02 1.02 13.45
N ALA A 276 20.95 0.71 12.15
CA ALA A 276 21.89 1.22 11.15
C ALA A 276 21.15 1.68 9.90
N ILE A 277 21.67 2.70 9.25
CA ILE A 277 21.36 3.10 7.88
C ILE A 277 22.65 2.94 7.08
N VAL A 278 22.56 2.17 6.01
CA VAL A 278 23.67 1.83 5.11
C VAL A 278 23.30 2.31 3.71
N TRP A 279 24.24 2.89 2.98
CA TRP A 279 24.00 3.33 1.61
C TRP A 279 25.15 2.97 0.67
N VAL A 280 24.79 2.62 -0.56
CA VAL A 280 25.71 2.21 -1.61
C VAL A 280 25.43 3.05 -2.85
N PRO A 281 26.45 3.74 -3.42
CA PRO A 281 26.25 4.49 -4.66
C PRO A 281 25.75 3.61 -5.79
N LEU A 282 24.73 4.07 -6.48
CA LEU A 282 24.26 3.46 -7.73
C LEU A 282 25.17 3.85 -8.90
N PRO A 283 25.20 3.06 -10.00
CA PRO A 283 25.91 3.44 -11.20
C PRO A 283 25.46 4.80 -11.72
N ALA A 284 26.42 5.65 -12.10
CA ALA A 284 26.14 7.00 -12.61
C ALA A 284 25.35 7.01 -13.94
N SER A 285 25.31 5.88 -14.64
CA SER A 285 24.58 5.70 -15.90
C SER A 285 23.70 4.46 -15.84
N ASN A 286 22.47 4.58 -16.31
CA ASN A 286 21.53 3.47 -16.45
C ASN A 286 21.92 2.45 -17.53
N THR A 287 22.95 2.77 -18.37
CA THR A 287 23.52 1.86 -19.37
C THR A 287 24.81 1.19 -18.90
N ASP A 288 25.36 1.56 -17.74
CA ASP A 288 26.57 0.94 -17.22
C ASP A 288 26.25 -0.45 -16.63
N THR A 289 26.72 -1.48 -17.29
CA THR A 289 26.58 -2.88 -16.86
C THR A 289 27.77 -3.39 -16.04
N ASN A 290 28.79 -2.55 -15.82
CA ASN A 290 29.92 -2.91 -14.99
C ASN A 290 29.55 -2.81 -13.51
N CYS A 291 29.82 -3.86 -12.78
CA CYS A 291 29.47 -3.91 -11.38
C CYS A 291 30.46 -3.14 -10.48
N GLY A 292 31.75 -3.09 -10.87
CA GLY A 292 32.78 -2.47 -10.03
C GLY A 292 32.81 -3.04 -8.61
N THR A 293 33.40 -2.30 -7.69
CA THR A 293 33.23 -2.48 -6.26
C THR A 293 32.84 -1.12 -5.69
N PRO A 294 31.57 -0.92 -5.34
CA PRO A 294 31.12 0.37 -4.85
C PRO A 294 31.72 0.67 -3.49
N SER A 295 31.79 1.95 -3.14
CA SER A 295 32.02 2.37 -1.78
C SER A 295 30.76 2.12 -0.93
N LEU A 296 30.90 2.12 0.39
CA LEU A 296 29.78 1.95 1.30
C LEU A 296 29.84 3.03 2.37
N GLY A 297 28.71 3.73 2.58
CA GLY A 297 28.47 4.58 3.73
C GLY A 297 27.57 3.87 4.73
N ALA A 298 27.75 4.15 6.02
CA ALA A 298 26.88 3.64 7.06
C ALA A 298 26.94 4.52 8.31
N THR A 299 25.91 4.47 9.14
CA THR A 299 25.88 5.15 10.43
C THR A 299 26.79 4.47 11.45
N PRO A 300 27.37 5.23 12.41
CA PRO A 300 28.04 4.64 13.55
C PRO A 300 27.04 3.89 14.45
N LEU A 301 27.54 3.07 15.36
CA LEU A 301 26.73 2.46 16.40
C LEU A 301 26.08 3.53 17.29
N GLY A 302 24.87 3.22 17.78
CA GLY A 302 24.13 4.11 18.65
C GLY A 302 23.37 5.19 17.90
N LEU A 303 22.90 4.90 16.67
CA LEU A 303 21.99 5.79 15.92
C LEU A 303 20.82 6.22 16.82
N LYS A 304 20.60 7.53 16.90
CA LYS A 304 19.56 8.14 17.74
C LYS A 304 18.40 8.62 16.91
N ASN A 305 17.23 8.66 17.53
CA ASN A 305 16.06 9.39 17.04
C ASN A 305 16.28 10.91 17.15
N GLY A 306 15.39 11.72 16.59
CA GLY A 306 15.49 13.17 16.57
C GLY A 306 15.48 13.83 17.96
N ASP A 307 15.11 13.11 19.02
CA ASP A 307 15.25 13.55 20.41
C ASP A 307 16.71 13.51 20.93
N ASN A 308 17.65 12.98 20.15
CA ASN A 308 19.06 12.78 20.48
C ASN A 308 19.32 11.95 21.76
N THR A 309 18.31 11.30 22.30
CA THR A 309 18.41 10.52 23.55
C THR A 309 18.08 9.05 23.36
N THR A 310 16.99 8.73 22.66
CA THR A 310 16.56 7.36 22.43
C THR A 310 17.24 6.75 21.21
N LEU A 311 17.55 5.45 21.27
CA LEU A 311 18.09 4.74 20.12
C LEU A 311 16.99 4.58 19.05
N ALA A 312 17.38 4.74 17.80
CA ALA A 312 16.54 4.40 16.66
C ALA A 312 16.27 2.88 16.61
N PHE A 313 15.11 2.51 16.06
CA PHE A 313 14.71 1.12 15.90
C PHE A 313 14.00 0.93 14.57
N THR A 314 14.47 0.00 13.74
CA THR A 314 13.92 -0.31 12.43
C THR A 314 13.78 0.92 11.52
N PRO A 315 14.85 1.57 11.10
CA PRO A 315 14.78 2.62 10.09
C PRO A 315 14.35 2.04 8.75
N VAL A 316 13.35 2.67 8.13
CA VAL A 316 12.74 2.23 6.87
C VAL A 316 13.06 3.26 5.79
N PRO A 317 14.00 2.97 4.89
CA PRO A 317 14.27 3.83 3.74
C PRO A 317 13.08 3.89 2.79
N VAL A 318 12.90 5.06 2.19
CA VAL A 318 11.78 5.32 1.28
C VAL A 318 12.13 4.83 -0.12
N ASN A 319 11.23 4.06 -0.70
CA ASN A 319 11.26 3.74 -2.14
C ASN A 319 10.75 4.96 -2.91
N THR A 320 11.63 5.70 -3.56
CA THR A 320 11.26 6.93 -4.28
C THR A 320 11.06 6.67 -5.76
N ASP A 321 10.27 7.52 -6.41
CA ASP A 321 9.91 7.29 -7.80
C ASP A 321 10.92 7.81 -8.82
N SER A 322 12.02 8.46 -8.48
CA SER A 322 12.97 8.70 -9.56
C SER A 322 13.80 9.96 -9.59
N SER A 323 13.27 11.08 -9.17
CA SER A 323 13.99 12.35 -9.36
C SER A 323 14.47 12.93 -8.04
N ALA A 324 14.11 12.29 -6.93
CA ALA A 324 14.50 12.77 -5.62
C ALA A 324 16.02 12.63 -5.43
N THR A 325 16.66 13.75 -5.22
CA THR A 325 18.09 13.80 -4.87
C THR A 325 18.28 13.39 -3.41
N ASP A 326 17.30 13.66 -2.54
CA ASP A 326 17.31 13.30 -1.14
C ASP A 326 16.65 11.94 -0.92
N GLY A 327 17.35 11.02 -0.29
CA GLY A 327 16.83 9.71 0.11
C GLY A 327 16.33 9.75 1.54
N TYR A 328 15.02 9.71 1.76
CA TYR A 328 14.45 9.74 3.10
C TYR A 328 14.46 8.37 3.77
N VAL A 329 14.56 8.40 5.11
CA VAL A 329 14.43 7.23 5.98
C VAL A 329 13.50 7.60 7.12
N VAL A 330 12.49 6.78 7.37
CA VAL A 330 11.51 7.01 8.44
C VAL A 330 11.53 5.86 9.43
N SER A 331 11.23 6.11 10.71
CA SER A 331 11.16 5.08 11.73
C SER A 331 10.08 5.42 12.76
N ALA A 332 9.33 4.42 13.21
CA ALA A 332 8.55 4.55 14.43
C ALA A 332 9.47 4.43 15.65
N TYR A 333 9.19 5.18 16.71
CA TYR A 333 9.80 4.93 18.00
C TYR A 333 9.41 3.55 18.52
N ASP A 334 10.32 2.86 19.20
CA ASP A 334 10.10 1.49 19.67
C ASP A 334 9.00 1.42 20.73
N ALA A 335 7.82 0.97 20.32
CA ALA A 335 6.69 0.71 21.21
C ALA A 335 6.73 -0.71 21.83
N GLY A 336 7.47 -1.63 21.21
CA GLY A 336 7.56 -3.04 21.58
C GLY A 336 8.52 -3.34 22.73
N GLY A 337 9.37 -2.38 23.09
CA GLY A 337 10.38 -2.56 24.15
C GLY A 337 11.61 -3.34 23.71
N ASN A 338 11.93 -3.31 22.40
CA ASN A 338 13.13 -3.97 21.86
C ASN A 338 14.40 -3.25 22.31
N VAL A 339 14.34 -1.92 22.43
CA VAL A 339 15.44 -1.04 22.89
C VAL A 339 15.46 -0.93 24.41
N THR A 340 14.28 -0.75 25.03
CA THR A 340 14.15 -0.41 26.46
C THR A 340 13.81 -1.61 27.36
N ALA A 341 13.68 -2.80 26.78
CA ALA A 341 13.25 -4.04 27.44
C ALA A 341 11.79 -4.06 27.94
N LEU A 342 11.07 -2.95 27.88
CA LEU A 342 9.65 -2.85 28.25
C LEU A 342 8.86 -2.09 27.19
N PRO A 343 7.69 -2.61 26.77
CA PRO A 343 6.79 -1.88 25.87
C PRO A 343 6.36 -0.55 26.49
N THR A 344 6.43 0.51 25.70
CA THR A 344 6.05 1.87 26.14
C THR A 344 5.27 2.59 25.06
N PRO A 345 4.21 3.37 25.40
CA PRO A 345 3.52 4.20 24.41
C PRO A 345 4.46 5.19 23.73
N GLN A 346 4.27 5.37 22.43
CA GLN A 346 5.08 6.28 21.61
C GLN A 346 4.17 7.27 20.87
N SER A 347 4.71 8.43 20.48
CA SER A 347 3.93 9.48 19.81
C SER A 347 4.75 10.27 18.78
N ARG A 348 5.77 9.66 18.21
CA ARG A 348 6.68 10.30 17.24
C ARG A 348 7.12 9.31 16.18
N LEU A 349 7.40 9.86 14.99
CA LEU A 349 8.18 9.22 13.94
C LEU A 349 9.51 9.98 13.81
N ALA A 350 10.62 9.26 13.74
CA ALA A 350 11.93 9.82 13.45
C ALA A 350 12.14 9.87 11.93
N VAL A 351 12.86 10.88 11.45
CA VAL A 351 13.17 11.08 10.04
C VAL A 351 14.64 11.43 9.85
N TRP A 352 15.21 10.88 8.81
CA TRP A 352 16.54 11.24 8.28
C TRP A 352 16.43 11.44 6.78
N HIS A 353 17.36 12.19 6.20
CA HIS A 353 17.56 12.21 4.77
C HIS A 353 19.03 12.10 4.40
N LEU A 354 19.31 11.38 3.33
CA LEU A 354 20.62 11.24 2.70
C LEU A 354 20.66 12.16 1.50
N ASP A 355 21.51 13.16 1.51
CA ASP A 355 21.64 14.11 0.40
C ASP A 355 22.40 13.52 -0.80
N ALA A 356 22.43 14.26 -1.92
CA ALA A 356 23.12 13.84 -3.14
C ALA A 356 24.66 13.68 -2.96
N ALA A 357 25.23 14.29 -1.95
CA ALA A 357 26.66 14.15 -1.62
C ALA A 357 26.95 12.92 -0.75
N GLY A 358 25.92 12.20 -0.31
CA GLY A 358 26.04 11.04 0.57
C GLY A 358 26.20 11.40 2.04
N VAL A 359 25.77 12.59 2.45
CA VAL A 359 25.73 13.01 3.84
C VAL A 359 24.34 12.70 4.40
N LEU A 360 24.31 11.92 5.47
CA LEU A 360 23.07 11.63 6.18
C LEU A 360 22.80 12.72 7.22
N HIS A 361 21.60 13.29 7.17
CA HIS A 361 21.12 14.32 8.07
C HIS A 361 19.99 13.78 8.94
N GLN A 362 19.95 14.15 10.20
CA GLN A 362 18.83 13.88 11.08
C GLN A 362 17.85 15.06 11.05
N ASP A 363 16.60 14.78 10.69
CA ASP A 363 15.53 15.78 10.66
C ASP A 363 14.77 15.86 11.98
N ALA A 364 13.87 16.81 12.09
CA ALA A 364 13.00 16.91 13.27
C ALA A 364 12.00 15.76 13.30
N ASP A 365 11.77 15.21 14.49
CA ASP A 365 10.73 14.20 14.69
C ASP A 365 9.34 14.73 14.33
N ILE A 366 8.52 13.86 13.76
CA ILE A 366 7.13 14.16 13.43
C ILE A 366 6.23 13.71 14.58
N PRO A 367 5.53 14.61 15.27
CA PRO A 367 4.55 14.23 16.27
C PRO A 367 3.35 13.52 15.62
N VAL A 368 2.94 12.38 16.19
CA VAL A 368 1.79 11.59 15.76
C VAL A 368 0.90 11.23 16.93
N THR A 369 -0.31 10.74 16.66
CA THR A 369 -1.18 10.18 17.70
C THR A 369 -0.46 9.07 18.44
N THR A 370 -0.61 9.04 19.78
CA THR A 370 0.02 8.01 20.62
C THR A 370 -0.39 6.61 20.16
N TYR A 371 0.59 5.76 19.98
CA TYR A 371 0.43 4.35 19.62
C TYR A 371 1.15 3.44 20.63
N VAL A 372 0.69 2.21 20.70
CA VAL A 372 1.27 1.17 21.56
C VAL A 372 1.38 -0.12 20.76
N MET A 373 2.25 -1.01 21.21
CA MET A 373 2.44 -2.35 20.65
C MET A 373 1.11 -3.08 20.49
N PRO A 374 0.84 -3.72 19.34
CA PRO A 374 -0.39 -4.44 19.06
C PRO A 374 -0.50 -5.74 19.87
N PHE A 375 -1.69 -6.34 19.85
CA PHE A 375 -1.92 -7.71 20.31
C PHE A 375 -1.91 -8.67 19.12
N SER A 376 -1.41 -9.89 19.33
CA SER A 376 -1.44 -10.98 18.35
C SER A 376 -2.85 -11.27 17.89
N ALA A 377 -3.02 -11.56 16.61
CA ALA A 377 -4.31 -11.79 16.00
C ALA A 377 -4.80 -13.23 16.20
N PRO A 378 -6.02 -13.46 16.66
CA PRO A 378 -6.63 -14.80 16.69
C PRO A 378 -7.03 -15.21 15.28
N GLN A 379 -7.21 -16.53 15.09
CA GLN A 379 -7.68 -17.09 13.83
C GLN A 379 -8.77 -18.14 14.09
N LEU A 380 -9.68 -18.31 13.12
CA LEU A 380 -10.74 -19.31 13.17
C LEU A 380 -10.13 -20.70 13.37
N ASN A 381 -10.66 -21.48 14.31
CA ASN A 381 -10.19 -22.80 14.72
C ASN A 381 -8.77 -22.86 15.30
N GLY A 382 -8.02 -21.77 15.27
CA GLY A 382 -6.68 -21.64 15.84
C GLY A 382 -6.70 -21.01 17.25
N THR A 383 -7.51 -21.49 18.18
CA THR A 383 -7.78 -20.84 19.48
C THR A 383 -6.56 -20.59 20.35
N ILE A 384 -5.50 -21.35 20.17
CA ILE A 384 -4.22 -21.20 20.88
C ILE A 384 -3.09 -20.70 19.96
N ASN A 385 -3.30 -20.73 18.66
CA ASN A 385 -2.33 -20.33 17.63
C ASN A 385 -2.65 -18.90 17.20
N LEU A 386 -2.18 -17.93 17.98
CA LEU A 386 -2.30 -16.53 17.63
C LEU A 386 -1.25 -16.19 16.57
N LEU A 387 -1.58 -15.30 15.63
CA LEU A 387 -0.64 -14.82 14.60
C LEU A 387 0.15 -13.62 15.13
N ASP A 388 1.41 -13.56 14.78
CA ASP A 388 2.25 -12.40 15.04
C ASP A 388 1.75 -11.17 14.27
N THR A 389 1.74 -10.03 14.92
CA THR A 389 1.29 -8.74 14.36
C THR A 389 2.37 -7.67 14.49
N LEU A 390 3.61 -8.10 14.75
CA LEU A 390 4.76 -7.25 15.03
C LEU A 390 4.63 -6.43 16.33
N ASP A 391 5.42 -5.37 16.44
CA ASP A 391 5.65 -4.62 17.67
C ASP A 391 5.42 -3.11 17.54
N GLY A 392 4.78 -2.68 16.47
CA GLY A 392 4.51 -1.28 16.20
C GLY A 392 5.58 -0.58 15.33
N ARG A 393 6.53 -1.34 14.76
CA ARG A 393 7.49 -0.82 13.79
C ARG A 393 6.84 -0.49 12.44
N LEU A 394 7.40 0.44 11.68
CA LEU A 394 7.05 0.64 10.27
C LEU A 394 7.55 -0.55 9.44
N THR A 395 6.80 -0.95 8.42
CA THR A 395 7.15 -2.12 7.58
C THR A 395 7.54 -1.75 6.16
N GLN A 396 7.05 -0.62 5.65
CA GLN A 396 7.38 -0.10 4.32
C GLN A 396 7.23 1.42 4.28
N ALA A 397 7.98 2.08 3.38
CA ALA A 397 7.80 3.48 3.05
C ALA A 397 7.98 3.70 1.55
N VAL A 398 7.02 4.38 0.91
CA VAL A 398 7.02 4.66 -0.54
C VAL A 398 6.78 6.15 -0.78
N GLY A 399 7.65 6.76 -1.57
CA GLY A 399 7.52 8.17 -1.97
C GLY A 399 6.59 8.36 -3.14
N ASP A 400 5.83 9.45 -3.14
CA ASP A 400 5.14 9.92 -4.33
C ASP A 400 6.03 10.92 -5.11
N PRO A 401 5.78 11.15 -6.41
CA PRO A 401 6.66 11.97 -7.25
C PRO A 401 6.68 13.46 -6.90
N VAL A 402 5.90 13.90 -5.94
CA VAL A 402 5.82 15.32 -5.59
C VAL A 402 6.63 15.61 -4.32
N THR A 403 6.17 15.19 -3.16
CA THR A 403 6.84 15.39 -1.87
C THR A 403 6.29 14.47 -0.78
N GLY A 404 5.41 13.53 -1.13
CA GLY A 404 4.73 12.70 -0.16
C GLY A 404 5.49 11.41 0.14
N ILE A 405 5.59 11.05 1.40
CA ILE A 405 6.03 9.72 1.85
C ILE A 405 4.85 9.03 2.49
N TRP A 406 4.53 7.84 1.99
CA TRP A 406 3.49 6.99 2.54
C TRP A 406 4.11 5.84 3.31
N THR A 407 3.64 5.63 4.53
CA THR A 407 4.12 4.55 5.40
C THR A 407 3.02 4.09 6.34
N GLN A 408 3.20 2.95 6.98
CA GLN A 408 2.21 2.36 7.88
C GLN A 408 2.85 1.44 8.90
N HIS A 409 2.10 1.13 9.95
CA HIS A 409 2.42 0.09 10.91
C HIS A 409 1.17 -0.51 11.56
N THR A 410 1.33 -1.69 12.14
CA THR A 410 0.33 -2.31 12.97
C THR A 410 0.47 -1.83 14.41
N VAL A 411 -0.62 -1.36 15.01
CA VAL A 411 -0.65 -0.85 16.39
C VAL A 411 -1.90 -1.35 17.13
N ASN A 412 -1.95 -1.16 18.44
CA ASN A 412 -3.13 -1.49 19.22
C ASN A 412 -4.23 -0.45 19.00
N GLY A 413 -5.41 -0.93 18.66
CA GLY A 413 -6.63 -0.15 18.52
C GLY A 413 -7.63 -0.36 19.64
N ALA A 414 -8.85 0.10 19.42
CA ALA A 414 -9.94 -0.05 20.37
C ALA A 414 -10.26 -1.53 20.65
N GLY A 415 -10.55 -1.86 21.91
CA GLY A 415 -10.90 -3.22 22.32
C GLY A 415 -9.73 -4.21 22.25
N ASN A 416 -8.49 -3.72 22.28
CA ASN A 416 -7.26 -4.51 22.18
C ASN A 416 -7.13 -5.31 20.86
N ARG A 417 -7.75 -4.83 19.79
CA ARG A 417 -7.53 -5.37 18.44
C ARG A 417 -6.37 -4.64 17.76
N SER A 418 -5.55 -5.36 17.01
CA SER A 418 -4.60 -4.73 16.11
C SER A 418 -5.33 -3.97 15.01
N VAL A 419 -4.81 -2.82 14.65
CA VAL A 419 -5.27 -1.96 13.57
C VAL A 419 -4.05 -1.48 12.79
N VAL A 420 -4.24 -1.12 11.54
CA VAL A 420 -3.20 -0.53 10.72
C VAL A 420 -3.37 0.98 10.70
N THR A 421 -2.37 1.70 11.15
CA THR A 421 -2.31 3.16 11.04
C THR A 421 -1.37 3.53 9.90
N TRP A 422 -1.86 4.34 8.96
CA TRP A 422 -1.07 4.84 7.83
C TRP A 422 -0.83 6.34 7.96
N TYR A 423 0.26 6.80 7.37
CA TYR A 423 0.71 8.19 7.39
C TYR A 423 1.04 8.67 5.99
N LYS A 424 0.70 9.92 5.69
CA LYS A 424 1.27 10.69 4.59
C LYS A 424 2.12 11.80 5.19
N ILE A 425 3.41 11.81 4.87
CA ILE A 425 4.39 12.78 5.34
C ILE A 425 4.77 13.64 4.15
N THR A 426 4.75 14.96 4.29
CA THR A 426 5.36 15.87 3.31
C THR A 426 6.82 16.07 3.69
N ALA A 427 7.72 15.88 2.71
CA ALA A 427 9.16 16.01 2.91
C ALA A 427 9.77 16.88 1.80
N SER A 428 10.63 17.85 2.21
CA SER A 428 11.37 18.73 1.31
C SER A 428 12.65 19.20 2.03
N GLY A 429 13.79 18.60 1.70
CA GLY A 429 15.01 18.76 2.49
C GLY A 429 14.75 18.41 3.96
N SER A 430 15.21 19.21 4.89
CA SER A 430 14.99 19.00 6.34
C SER A 430 13.57 19.34 6.83
N ALA A 431 12.69 19.86 5.97
CA ALA A 431 11.32 20.20 6.34
C ALA A 431 10.40 18.99 6.14
N THR A 432 10.08 18.30 7.22
CA THR A 432 9.18 17.13 7.24
C THR A 432 7.98 17.40 8.13
N THR A 433 6.77 17.11 7.64
CA THR A 433 5.52 17.33 8.39
C THR A 433 4.51 16.24 8.10
N LEU A 434 3.66 15.93 9.09
CA LEU A 434 2.53 15.04 8.90
C LEU A 434 1.45 15.75 8.05
N ALA A 435 1.22 15.24 6.85
CA ALA A 435 0.22 15.78 5.93
C ALA A 435 -1.16 15.13 6.14
N ASP A 436 -1.20 13.83 6.43
CA ASP A 436 -2.44 13.09 6.68
C ASP A 436 -2.15 11.82 7.49
N VAL A 437 -3.15 11.33 8.20
CA VAL A 437 -3.07 10.09 8.99
C VAL A 437 -4.45 9.46 9.08
N GLY A 438 -4.52 8.14 8.93
CA GLY A 438 -5.75 7.40 9.11
C GLY A 438 -5.52 5.99 9.64
N THR A 439 -6.61 5.29 9.92
CA THR A 439 -6.57 3.96 10.51
C THR A 439 -7.52 3.03 9.77
N ILE A 440 -7.04 1.83 9.46
CA ILE A 440 -7.87 0.72 9.00
C ILE A 440 -8.15 -0.19 10.17
N SER A 441 -9.42 -0.41 10.44
CA SER A 441 -9.90 -1.25 11.52
C SER A 441 -11.14 -2.03 11.08
N ASP A 442 -11.34 -3.20 11.67
CA ASP A 442 -12.56 -3.99 11.51
C ASP A 442 -13.22 -4.18 12.91
N PRO A 443 -14.55 -4.12 13.02
CA PRO A 443 -15.23 -4.28 14.30
C PRO A 443 -15.08 -5.68 14.92
N ASN A 444 -14.75 -6.68 14.12
CA ASN A 444 -14.66 -8.09 14.53
C ASN A 444 -13.26 -8.68 14.36
N ASP A 445 -12.54 -8.27 13.30
CA ASP A 445 -11.24 -8.83 12.95
C ASP A 445 -10.08 -7.95 13.45
N TRP A 446 -8.93 -8.56 13.73
CA TRP A 446 -7.64 -7.91 13.92
C TRP A 446 -7.05 -7.63 12.55
N VAL A 447 -6.57 -6.41 12.32
CA VAL A 447 -5.97 -5.96 11.06
C VAL A 447 -4.46 -5.78 11.26
N PHE A 448 -3.64 -6.37 10.39
CA PHE A 448 -2.18 -6.43 10.56
C PHE A 448 -1.46 -6.69 9.23
N ASN A 449 -0.12 -6.79 9.25
CA ASN A 449 0.75 -7.13 8.12
C ASN A 449 0.34 -6.43 6.81
N SER A 450 0.63 -5.14 6.73
CA SER A 450 0.16 -4.28 5.64
C SER A 450 1.29 -3.65 4.87
N ALA A 451 1.01 -3.29 3.62
CA ALA A 451 1.85 -2.41 2.82
C ALA A 451 1.02 -1.32 2.13
N ILE A 452 1.57 -0.13 2.04
CA ILE A 452 0.93 1.02 1.39
C ILE A 452 1.82 1.58 0.29
N SER A 453 1.21 1.92 -0.84
CA SER A 453 1.89 2.63 -1.92
C SER A 453 1.01 3.72 -2.49
N PRO A 454 1.56 4.92 -2.77
CA PRO A 454 0.88 5.88 -3.61
C PRO A 454 0.76 5.34 -5.05
N ARG A 455 -0.10 5.95 -5.83
CA ARG A 455 -0.07 5.88 -7.29
C ARG A 455 1.18 6.59 -7.81
N PHE A 456 1.67 6.16 -8.96
CA PHE A 456 2.82 6.81 -9.60
C PHE A 456 2.57 8.28 -9.98
N ASP A 457 1.33 8.70 -10.16
CA ASP A 457 0.93 10.09 -10.43
C ASP A 457 0.51 10.89 -9.17
N ALA A 458 0.75 10.37 -7.97
CA ALA A 458 0.40 10.98 -6.68
C ALA A 458 -1.09 11.26 -6.43
N GLN A 459 -2.00 10.78 -7.30
CA GLN A 459 -3.44 11.06 -7.21
C GLN A 459 -4.22 10.13 -6.30
N GLY A 460 -3.52 9.35 -5.47
CA GLY A 460 -4.12 8.42 -4.53
C GLY A 460 -3.12 7.39 -4.04
N ALA A 461 -3.61 6.44 -3.24
CA ALA A 461 -2.82 5.34 -2.69
C ALA A 461 -3.69 4.08 -2.56
N ALA A 462 -3.04 2.92 -2.55
CA ALA A 462 -3.64 1.67 -2.12
C ALA A 462 -2.90 1.13 -0.90
N ILE A 463 -3.64 0.48 -0.04
CA ILE A 463 -3.11 -0.28 1.10
C ILE A 463 -3.72 -1.67 1.07
N GLU A 464 -2.89 -2.65 1.21
CA GLU A 464 -3.28 -4.03 1.42
C GLU A 464 -2.91 -4.46 2.84
N TYR A 465 -3.58 -5.49 3.37
CA TYR A 465 -3.40 -5.94 4.75
C TYR A 465 -3.96 -7.33 4.96
N ASN A 466 -3.50 -8.01 6.02
CA ASN A 466 -4.16 -9.19 6.54
C ASN A 466 -5.20 -8.81 7.60
N ARG A 467 -6.24 -9.63 7.71
CA ARG A 467 -7.17 -9.60 8.85
C ARG A 467 -7.63 -11.00 9.25
N SER A 468 -7.85 -11.23 10.52
CA SER A 468 -8.34 -12.51 11.05
C SER A 468 -9.04 -12.35 12.41
N SER A 469 -9.81 -13.36 12.80
CA SER A 469 -10.46 -13.44 14.12
C SER A 469 -10.79 -14.87 14.49
N LEU A 470 -11.39 -15.09 15.66
CA LEU A 470 -11.92 -16.41 16.02
C LEU A 470 -13.05 -16.91 15.10
N THR A 471 -13.59 -16.06 14.25
CA THR A 471 -14.66 -16.39 13.29
C THR A 471 -14.22 -16.26 11.82
N THR A 472 -12.98 -15.83 11.58
CA THR A 472 -12.45 -15.56 10.25
C THR A 472 -11.04 -16.14 10.13
N TYR A 473 -10.79 -16.97 9.11
CA TYR A 473 -9.43 -17.34 8.70
C TYR A 473 -8.67 -16.09 8.23
N PRO A 474 -7.33 -16.11 8.22
CA PRO A 474 -6.56 -15.01 7.66
C PRO A 474 -7.00 -14.67 6.23
N VAL A 475 -7.22 -13.40 5.97
CA VAL A 475 -7.69 -12.85 4.68
C VAL A 475 -6.69 -11.80 4.22
N ILE A 476 -6.37 -11.76 2.94
CA ILE A 476 -5.73 -10.62 2.30
C ILE A 476 -6.83 -9.71 1.78
N ALA A 477 -6.83 -8.44 2.18
CA ALA A 477 -7.78 -7.44 1.74
C ALA A 477 -7.07 -6.14 1.35
N ALA A 478 -7.74 -5.31 0.57
CA ALA A 478 -7.21 -4.02 0.15
C ALA A 478 -8.26 -2.92 0.17
N GLN A 479 -7.81 -1.69 0.43
CA GLN A 479 -8.58 -0.47 0.30
C GLN A 479 -7.79 0.57 -0.48
N ILE A 480 -8.48 1.55 -1.04
CA ILE A 480 -7.85 2.65 -1.75
C ILE A 480 -8.26 4.00 -1.16
N ARG A 481 -7.46 4.99 -1.50
CA ARG A 481 -7.73 6.39 -1.30
C ARG A 481 -7.40 7.15 -2.59
N ILE A 482 -8.21 8.12 -2.94
CA ILE A 482 -8.00 9.02 -4.07
C ILE A 482 -7.92 10.46 -3.59
N ALA A 483 -7.58 11.39 -4.48
CA ALA A 483 -7.38 12.80 -4.12
C ALA A 483 -8.62 13.46 -3.46
N SER A 484 -9.82 12.99 -3.76
CA SER A 484 -11.08 13.50 -3.16
C SER A 484 -11.52 12.80 -1.89
N THR A 485 -10.85 11.71 -1.49
CA THR A 485 -11.15 11.02 -0.24
C THR A 485 -10.87 11.96 0.94
N PRO A 486 -11.80 12.13 1.89
CA PRO A 486 -11.58 13.01 3.03
C PRO A 486 -10.33 12.63 3.83
N ALA A 487 -9.72 13.64 4.48
CA ALA A 487 -8.54 13.42 5.32
C ALA A 487 -8.82 12.34 6.39
N GLY A 488 -7.84 11.51 6.66
CA GLY A 488 -7.90 10.40 7.62
C GLY A 488 -8.73 9.19 7.19
N GLN A 489 -9.25 9.16 5.96
CA GLN A 489 -10.15 8.10 5.51
C GLN A 489 -9.58 7.34 4.31
N MET A 490 -10.07 6.11 4.13
CA MET A 490 -10.00 5.36 2.89
C MET A 490 -11.37 5.38 2.22
N GLU A 491 -11.44 5.05 0.92
CA GLU A 491 -12.72 4.84 0.26
C GLU A 491 -13.48 3.68 0.91
N PRO A 492 -14.81 3.78 1.05
CA PRO A 492 -15.58 2.75 1.73
C PRO A 492 -15.58 1.42 0.98
N GLY A 493 -15.60 0.33 1.75
CA GLY A 493 -15.53 -1.04 1.26
C GLY A 493 -14.09 -1.54 1.12
N GLU A 494 -13.93 -2.84 1.14
CA GLU A 494 -12.66 -3.53 0.92
C GLU A 494 -12.77 -4.52 -0.24
N LEU A 495 -11.69 -4.77 -0.96
CA LEU A 495 -11.57 -5.86 -1.91
C LEU A 495 -10.86 -7.03 -1.22
N VAL A 496 -11.52 -8.18 -1.13
CA VAL A 496 -10.88 -9.41 -0.69
C VAL A 496 -10.09 -10.00 -1.84
N LEU A 497 -8.79 -10.21 -1.63
CA LEU A 497 -7.85 -10.73 -2.62
C LEU A 497 -7.67 -12.23 -2.47
N ALA A 498 -7.45 -12.72 -1.25
CA ALA A 498 -7.37 -14.13 -0.93
C ALA A 498 -7.95 -14.41 0.45
N THR A 499 -8.40 -15.63 0.67
CA THR A 499 -8.84 -16.12 1.97
C THR A 499 -8.15 -17.43 2.26
N SER A 500 -7.51 -17.53 3.41
CA SER A 500 -6.89 -18.78 3.86
C SER A 500 -7.95 -19.88 3.93
N SER A 501 -7.59 -21.06 3.47
CA SER A 501 -8.46 -22.23 3.54
C SER A 501 -8.44 -22.91 4.92
N ASN A 502 -7.47 -22.53 5.76
CA ASN A 502 -7.28 -23.07 7.11
C ASN A 502 -6.53 -22.08 8.01
N PHE A 503 -6.46 -22.39 9.31
CA PHE A 503 -5.63 -21.66 10.26
C PHE A 503 -4.16 -22.08 10.14
N ASP A 504 -3.25 -21.19 10.48
CA ASP A 504 -1.84 -21.52 10.58
C ASP A 504 -1.57 -22.36 11.85
N SER A 505 -0.86 -23.45 11.65
CA SER A 505 -0.48 -24.40 12.70
C SER A 505 0.88 -25.04 12.43
N ASP A 506 1.73 -24.34 11.71
CA ASP A 506 3.06 -24.83 11.35
C ASP A 506 4.00 -24.98 12.58
N PHE A 507 5.26 -25.34 12.33
CA PHE A 507 6.23 -25.56 13.42
C PHE A 507 6.50 -24.31 14.26
N THR A 508 6.22 -23.10 13.75
CA THR A 508 6.40 -21.85 14.48
C THR A 508 5.37 -21.67 15.59
N CYS A 509 4.19 -22.29 15.41
CA CYS A 509 3.13 -22.34 16.41
C CYS A 509 3.42 -23.27 17.59
N ASN A 510 4.36 -24.20 17.45
CA ASN A 510 4.69 -25.19 18.45
C ASN A 510 5.67 -24.67 19.52
N ASN A 511 5.71 -23.39 19.78
CA ASN A 511 6.60 -22.82 20.78
C ASN A 511 6.19 -23.30 22.20
N PRO A 512 7.09 -23.90 22.98
CA PRO A 512 6.81 -24.37 24.32
C PRO A 512 6.54 -23.23 25.33
N SER A 513 6.83 -21.99 24.95
CA SER A 513 6.60 -20.83 25.81
C SER A 513 5.17 -20.32 25.61
N PRO A 514 4.30 -20.36 26.64
CA PRO A 514 2.95 -19.83 26.54
C PRO A 514 2.94 -18.36 26.09
N GLY A 515 2.11 -18.06 25.12
CA GLY A 515 1.90 -16.69 24.65
C GLY A 515 2.86 -16.20 23.57
N VAL A 516 3.69 -17.07 22.99
CA VAL A 516 4.44 -16.76 21.78
C VAL A 516 3.54 -17.07 20.57
N PRO A 517 3.25 -16.09 19.71
CA PRO A 517 2.42 -16.32 18.53
C PRO A 517 3.13 -17.19 17.49
N CYS A 518 2.34 -17.77 16.60
CA CYS A 518 2.84 -18.28 15.33
C CYS A 518 3.51 -17.15 14.54
N ARG A 519 4.60 -17.44 13.88
CA ARG A 519 5.19 -16.48 12.96
C ARG A 519 4.24 -16.26 11.78
N TRP A 520 4.00 -15.00 11.46
CA TRP A 520 3.32 -14.56 10.24
C TRP A 520 4.27 -13.60 9.54
N GLY A 521 4.15 -13.37 8.24
CA GLY A 521 5.11 -12.55 7.51
C GLY A 521 5.46 -11.23 8.21
N ASP A 522 6.74 -10.95 8.30
CA ASP A 522 7.24 -9.73 8.95
C ASP A 522 6.90 -8.47 8.13
N TYR A 523 6.53 -8.65 6.85
CA TYR A 523 6.12 -7.59 5.94
C TYR A 523 5.43 -8.16 4.70
N SER A 524 4.77 -7.26 3.98
CA SER A 524 4.16 -7.47 2.68
C SER A 524 4.62 -6.36 1.71
N ALA A 525 4.11 -6.34 0.50
CA ALA A 525 4.59 -5.42 -0.53
C ALA A 525 3.48 -4.62 -1.19
N ALA A 526 3.76 -3.33 -1.42
CA ALA A 526 3.00 -2.48 -2.32
C ALA A 526 3.96 -1.59 -3.13
N SER A 527 3.74 -1.50 -4.44
CA SER A 527 4.63 -0.81 -5.38
C SER A 527 3.84 -0.06 -6.44
N PRO A 528 4.18 1.22 -6.76
CA PRO A 528 3.50 1.98 -7.79
C PRO A 528 3.90 1.50 -9.18
N ASP A 529 2.95 1.42 -10.10
CA ASP A 529 3.22 1.00 -11.48
C ASP A 529 3.81 2.16 -12.30
N PRO A 530 5.06 2.05 -12.81
CA PRO A 530 5.69 3.13 -13.56
C PRO A 530 5.11 3.33 -14.97
N VAL A 531 4.28 2.40 -15.45
CA VAL A 531 3.66 2.46 -16.79
C VAL A 531 2.16 2.78 -16.68
N GLN A 532 1.47 2.12 -15.76
CA GLN A 532 0.04 2.35 -15.48
C GLN A 532 -0.07 3.17 -14.20
N THR A 533 0.04 4.48 -14.32
CA THR A 533 0.23 5.39 -13.18
C THR A 533 -0.89 5.38 -12.14
N ASN A 534 -2.03 4.78 -12.47
CA ASN A 534 -3.19 4.60 -11.58
C ASN A 534 -3.29 3.18 -10.99
N VAL A 535 -2.25 2.37 -11.11
CA VAL A 535 -2.21 1.00 -10.61
C VAL A 535 -1.16 0.86 -9.52
N VAL A 536 -1.47 0.11 -8.48
CA VAL A 536 -0.55 -0.32 -7.42
C VAL A 536 -0.52 -1.84 -7.41
N TRP A 537 0.67 -2.40 -7.46
CA TRP A 537 0.89 -3.85 -7.37
C TRP A 537 1.26 -4.24 -5.96
N GLY A 538 0.94 -5.47 -5.57
CA GLY A 538 1.28 -5.96 -4.24
C GLY A 538 1.43 -7.48 -4.19
N SER A 539 1.94 -7.93 -3.03
CA SER A 539 2.07 -9.33 -2.64
C SER A 539 1.88 -9.45 -1.14
N ASN A 540 1.11 -10.43 -0.70
CA ASN A 540 0.93 -10.73 0.71
C ASN A 540 0.63 -12.22 0.88
N GLU A 541 0.82 -12.73 2.08
CA GLU A 541 0.66 -14.15 2.39
C GLU A 541 -0.75 -14.52 2.88
N PHE A 542 -1.10 -15.77 2.61
CA PHE A 542 -2.24 -16.46 3.18
C PHE A 542 -1.92 -17.94 3.40
N ASN A 543 -2.76 -18.68 4.10
CA ASN A 543 -2.50 -20.09 4.40
C ASN A 543 -3.41 -21.01 3.59
N THR A 544 -2.81 -22.00 2.92
CA THR A 544 -3.52 -22.95 2.04
C THR A 544 -3.86 -24.28 2.69
N ALA A 545 -3.22 -24.63 3.81
CA ALA A 545 -3.46 -25.87 4.52
C ALA A 545 -3.16 -25.73 6.02
N SER A 546 -3.50 -26.74 6.81
CA SER A 546 -3.09 -26.86 8.22
C SER A 546 -2.16 -28.05 8.39
N GLY A 547 -1.25 -27.93 9.36
CA GLY A 547 -0.29 -28.99 9.70
C GLY A 547 0.98 -28.44 10.31
N SER A 548 1.89 -29.32 10.70
CA SER A 548 3.18 -28.92 11.29
C SER A 548 4.21 -28.45 10.26
N THR A 549 3.92 -28.59 8.97
CA THR A 549 4.75 -28.06 7.87
C THR A 549 4.20 -26.73 7.41
N PRO A 550 5.04 -25.77 7.02
CA PRO A 550 4.58 -24.51 6.45
C PRO A 550 3.65 -24.74 5.25
N ALA A 551 2.55 -24.04 5.22
CA ALA A 551 1.56 -24.11 4.16
C ALA A 551 1.17 -22.72 3.66
N TRP A 552 2.05 -21.75 3.88
CA TRP A 552 1.89 -20.41 3.36
C TRP A 552 1.95 -20.38 1.83
N ALA A 553 1.26 -19.46 1.26
CA ALA A 553 1.33 -19.08 -0.14
C ALA A 553 1.16 -17.57 -0.25
N ASP A 554 1.75 -17.00 -1.27
CA ASP A 554 1.55 -15.60 -1.61
C ASP A 554 0.47 -15.44 -2.67
N GLU A 555 -0.21 -14.31 -2.63
CA GLU A 555 -1.07 -13.82 -3.69
C GLU A 555 -0.47 -12.55 -4.26
N ASN A 556 -0.20 -12.53 -5.57
CA ASN A 556 0.27 -11.37 -6.32
C ASN A 556 -0.91 -10.69 -7.01
N PHE A 557 -1.02 -9.38 -6.89
CA PHE A 557 -2.19 -8.65 -7.39
C PHE A 557 -1.83 -7.27 -7.93
N ALA A 558 -2.72 -6.73 -8.78
CA ALA A 558 -2.66 -5.37 -9.28
C ALA A 558 -3.98 -4.63 -8.99
N LEU A 559 -3.92 -3.55 -8.22
CA LEU A 559 -5.05 -2.78 -7.74
C LEU A 559 -5.24 -1.53 -8.61
N LEU A 560 -6.42 -1.38 -9.20
CA LEU A 560 -6.81 -0.14 -9.87
C LEU A 560 -7.24 0.88 -8.82
N VAL A 561 -6.42 1.90 -8.60
CA VAL A 561 -6.68 2.98 -7.64
C VAL A 561 -7.57 4.03 -8.30
N ALA A 562 -8.85 3.71 -8.44
CA ALA A 562 -9.89 4.51 -9.07
C ALA A 562 -11.23 4.24 -8.41
N VAL A 563 -12.22 5.09 -8.67
CA VAL A 563 -13.61 4.87 -8.25
C VAL A 563 -14.54 4.86 -9.46
N ALA A 564 -15.77 4.39 -9.25
CA ALA A 564 -16.82 4.51 -10.26
C ALA A 564 -17.04 5.99 -10.63
N PRO A 565 -17.41 6.30 -11.89
CA PRO A 565 -17.60 7.68 -12.33
C PRO A 565 -18.73 8.37 -11.57
N HIS A 566 -18.71 9.71 -11.57
CA HIS A 566 -19.89 10.48 -11.18
C HIS A 566 -20.96 10.39 -12.27
N ALA A 567 -22.21 10.68 -11.89
CA ALA A 567 -23.32 10.71 -12.84
C ALA A 567 -23.06 11.77 -13.95
N PRO A 568 -23.33 11.45 -15.23
CA PRO A 568 -23.31 12.43 -16.31
C PRO A 568 -24.28 13.58 -16.02
N THR A 569 -23.95 14.78 -16.51
CA THR A 569 -24.72 16.00 -16.29
C THR A 569 -25.25 16.55 -17.62
N ALA A 570 -26.12 17.57 -17.55
CA ALA A 570 -26.69 18.24 -18.71
C ALA A 570 -27.28 17.27 -19.75
N VAL A 571 -27.99 16.24 -19.29
CA VAL A 571 -28.66 15.30 -20.19
C VAL A 571 -29.81 16.01 -20.89
N ALA A 572 -29.76 16.05 -22.23
CA ALA A 572 -30.76 16.69 -23.06
C ALA A 572 -31.16 15.78 -24.23
N ALA A 573 -32.44 15.88 -24.64
CA ALA A 573 -32.96 15.10 -25.74
C ALA A 573 -33.54 15.99 -26.83
N THR A 574 -33.45 15.54 -28.09
CA THR A 574 -34.06 16.16 -29.26
C THR A 574 -34.85 15.11 -30.04
N ALA A 575 -36.13 15.40 -30.32
CA ALA A 575 -36.99 14.43 -31.07
C ALA A 575 -36.60 14.37 -32.55
N GLY A 576 -36.77 13.20 -33.13
CA GLY A 576 -36.70 12.90 -34.57
C GLY A 576 -37.85 12.03 -35.00
N ASP A 577 -37.88 11.55 -36.27
CA ASP A 577 -38.82 10.60 -36.81
C ASP A 577 -38.56 9.20 -36.17
N GLY A 578 -39.54 8.69 -35.41
CA GLY A 578 -39.41 7.45 -34.66
C GLY A 578 -38.14 7.39 -33.78
N SER A 579 -37.59 8.52 -33.38
CA SER A 579 -36.26 8.57 -32.75
C SER A 579 -36.07 9.75 -31.78
N ALA A 580 -35.05 9.64 -30.92
CA ALA A 580 -34.58 10.75 -30.10
C ALA A 580 -33.06 10.72 -29.99
N ARG A 581 -32.41 11.86 -30.25
CA ARG A 581 -31.00 12.04 -30.00
C ARG A 581 -30.83 12.57 -28.57
N VAL A 582 -30.05 11.82 -27.77
CA VAL A 582 -29.71 12.20 -26.38
C VAL A 582 -28.25 12.65 -26.34
N THR A 583 -28.00 13.77 -25.68
CA THR A 583 -26.66 14.33 -25.44
C THR A 583 -26.45 14.47 -23.95
N TRP A 584 -25.19 14.41 -23.51
CA TRP A 584 -24.80 14.61 -22.11
C TRP A 584 -23.40 15.18 -21.98
N THR A 585 -23.12 15.76 -20.84
CA THR A 585 -21.76 16.11 -20.42
C THR A 585 -21.21 14.96 -19.60
N PRO A 586 -20.05 14.37 -19.98
CA PRO A 586 -19.36 13.38 -19.15
C PRO A 586 -19.06 13.94 -17.78
N SER A 587 -18.88 13.07 -16.79
CA SER A 587 -18.34 13.49 -15.50
C SER A 587 -16.97 14.18 -15.72
N THR A 588 -16.79 15.37 -15.17
CA THR A 588 -15.52 16.09 -15.21
C THR A 588 -14.52 15.56 -14.19
N PHE A 589 -14.98 14.65 -13.35
CA PHE A 589 -14.22 14.07 -12.27
C PHE A 589 -14.31 12.53 -12.34
N ASP A 590 -13.40 11.95 -13.12
CA ASP A 590 -13.19 10.49 -13.18
C ASP A 590 -11.84 10.16 -12.52
N PRO A 591 -11.78 10.08 -11.18
CA PRO A 591 -10.52 9.87 -10.49
C PRO A 591 -9.96 8.50 -10.83
N GLY A 592 -8.96 8.50 -11.70
CA GLY A 592 -8.12 7.38 -12.02
C GLY A 592 -8.59 6.44 -13.13
N ALA A 593 -9.86 6.44 -13.53
CA ALA A 593 -10.35 5.62 -14.65
C ALA A 593 -11.51 6.30 -15.37
N PRO A 594 -11.32 6.83 -16.59
CA PRO A 594 -12.38 7.46 -17.37
C PRO A 594 -13.48 6.46 -17.74
N ALA A 595 -14.68 6.97 -18.01
CA ALA A 595 -15.78 6.15 -18.47
C ALA A 595 -15.45 5.50 -19.81
N THR A 596 -15.60 4.18 -19.88
CA THR A 596 -15.36 3.37 -21.09
C THR A 596 -16.62 3.18 -21.90
N SER A 597 -17.80 3.33 -21.26
CA SER A 597 -19.10 3.21 -21.91
C SER A 597 -20.17 3.98 -21.14
N TYR A 598 -21.32 4.18 -21.80
CA TYR A 598 -22.50 4.79 -21.22
C TYR A 598 -23.72 3.93 -21.48
N LYS A 599 -24.52 3.67 -20.42
CA LYS A 599 -25.83 3.05 -20.51
C LYS A 599 -26.89 4.13 -20.46
N LEU A 600 -27.73 4.18 -21.49
CA LEU A 600 -28.87 5.10 -21.59
C LEU A 600 -30.16 4.34 -21.34
N THR A 601 -31.12 4.95 -20.67
CA THR A 601 -32.44 4.40 -20.42
C THR A 601 -33.52 5.41 -20.89
N ALA A 602 -34.46 4.94 -21.69
CA ALA A 602 -35.63 5.71 -22.10
C ALA A 602 -36.82 5.39 -21.18
N TYR A 603 -37.57 6.42 -20.80
CA TYR A 603 -38.72 6.31 -19.91
C TYR A 603 -39.97 6.90 -20.53
N VAL A 604 -41.12 6.28 -20.25
CA VAL A 604 -42.47 6.84 -20.43
C VAL A 604 -43.05 7.06 -19.04
N GLY A 605 -43.23 8.33 -18.65
CA GLY A 605 -43.48 8.67 -17.25
C GLY A 605 -42.35 8.18 -16.34
N ALA A 606 -42.67 7.35 -15.35
CA ALA A 606 -41.68 6.75 -14.44
C ALA A 606 -41.22 5.36 -14.88
N SER A 607 -41.72 4.81 -15.97
CA SER A 607 -41.45 3.43 -16.38
C SER A 607 -40.33 3.37 -17.41
N PRO A 608 -39.25 2.59 -17.18
CA PRO A 608 -38.21 2.37 -18.18
C PRO A 608 -38.78 1.48 -19.29
N VAL A 609 -38.59 1.87 -20.54
CA VAL A 609 -39.16 1.19 -21.72
C VAL A 609 -38.09 0.68 -22.68
N ALA A 610 -36.93 1.27 -22.71
CA ALA A 610 -35.81 0.81 -23.54
C ALA A 610 -34.47 1.19 -22.93
N THR A 611 -33.43 0.37 -23.20
CA THR A 611 -32.07 0.66 -22.80
C THR A 611 -31.09 0.45 -23.95
N MET A 612 -30.01 1.19 -24.00
CA MET A 612 -28.90 0.95 -24.91
C MET A 612 -27.56 1.25 -24.22
N THR A 613 -26.49 0.59 -24.63
CA THR A 613 -25.13 0.88 -24.19
C THR A 613 -24.29 1.30 -25.39
N VAL A 614 -23.54 2.39 -25.23
CA VAL A 614 -22.62 2.92 -26.25
C VAL A 614 -21.21 2.99 -25.69
N ALA A 615 -20.19 2.88 -26.54
CA ALA A 615 -18.81 3.16 -26.16
C ALA A 615 -18.66 4.62 -25.70
N ALA A 616 -17.47 5.01 -25.25
CA ALA A 616 -17.19 6.38 -24.80
C ALA A 616 -17.63 7.42 -25.84
N ALA A 617 -18.71 8.13 -25.54
CA ALA A 617 -19.38 9.10 -26.42
C ALA A 617 -20.04 10.19 -25.56
N THR A 618 -20.46 11.27 -26.20
CA THR A 618 -21.24 12.35 -25.56
C THR A 618 -22.63 12.49 -26.14
N SER A 619 -23.03 11.60 -27.03
CA SER A 619 -24.38 11.52 -27.58
C SER A 619 -24.68 10.15 -28.12
N ALA A 620 -25.97 9.79 -28.15
CA ALA A 620 -26.49 8.58 -28.79
C ALA A 620 -27.92 8.85 -29.32
N THR A 621 -28.35 8.03 -30.26
CA THR A 621 -29.70 8.14 -30.81
C THR A 621 -30.49 6.85 -30.51
N PHE A 622 -31.58 6.97 -29.79
CA PHE A 622 -32.58 5.93 -29.72
C PHE A 622 -33.38 5.91 -31.03
N THR A 623 -33.53 4.74 -31.59
CA THR A 623 -34.38 4.48 -32.78
C THR A 623 -35.56 3.57 -32.40
N ALA A 624 -36.56 3.46 -33.27
CA ALA A 624 -37.74 2.68 -33.03
C ALA A 624 -38.56 3.12 -31.79
N LEU A 625 -38.54 4.40 -31.48
CA LEU A 625 -39.48 5.00 -30.53
C LEU A 625 -40.85 5.22 -31.21
N ALA A 626 -41.93 5.08 -30.45
CA ALA A 626 -43.27 5.36 -30.97
C ALA A 626 -43.49 6.86 -31.13
N ASP A 627 -43.94 7.29 -32.32
CA ASP A 627 -44.34 8.64 -32.56
C ASP A 627 -45.58 9.02 -31.72
N GLY A 628 -45.61 10.25 -31.27
CA GLY A 628 -46.70 10.76 -30.41
C GLY A 628 -46.59 10.37 -28.93
N VAL A 629 -45.63 9.53 -28.54
CA VAL A 629 -45.36 9.16 -27.14
C VAL A 629 -44.26 10.06 -26.58
N THR A 630 -44.48 10.57 -25.36
CA THR A 630 -43.49 11.46 -24.69
C THR A 630 -42.47 10.64 -23.89
N TYR A 631 -41.18 10.85 -24.14
CA TYR A 631 -40.06 10.18 -23.50
C TYR A 631 -39.19 11.16 -22.73
N THR A 632 -38.54 10.66 -21.65
CA THR A 632 -37.40 11.24 -21.00
C THR A 632 -36.26 10.21 -20.95
N PHE A 633 -35.03 10.65 -20.75
CA PHE A 633 -33.84 9.78 -20.80
C PHE A 633 -32.95 10.03 -19.61
N THR A 634 -32.29 8.98 -19.13
CA THR A 634 -31.19 9.04 -18.17
C THR A 634 -29.94 8.39 -18.74
N VAL A 635 -28.78 8.72 -18.17
CA VAL A 635 -27.47 8.22 -18.59
C VAL A 635 -26.67 7.80 -17.37
N ILE A 636 -26.06 6.61 -17.43
CA ILE A 636 -25.11 6.05 -16.46
C ILE A 636 -23.75 5.95 -17.16
N ALA A 637 -22.72 6.51 -16.59
CA ALA A 637 -21.34 6.31 -17.01
C ALA A 637 -20.79 5.00 -16.40
N ILE A 638 -19.97 4.26 -17.13
CA ILE A 638 -19.39 2.99 -16.68
C ILE A 638 -17.88 2.99 -16.94
N ASN A 639 -17.10 2.71 -15.91
CA ASN A 639 -15.67 2.44 -16.00
C ASN A 639 -15.33 1.04 -15.47
N PRO A 640 -14.07 0.58 -15.48
CA PRO A 640 -13.69 -0.73 -14.96
C PRO A 640 -14.07 -1.00 -13.49
N VAL A 641 -14.22 0.05 -12.66
CA VAL A 641 -14.64 -0.09 -11.25
C VAL A 641 -16.14 -0.34 -11.12
N GLY A 642 -16.94 0.24 -12.03
CA GLY A 642 -18.38 0.03 -12.01
C GLY A 642 -19.20 1.18 -12.61
N PRO A 643 -20.54 1.11 -12.50
CA PRO A 643 -21.44 2.14 -12.98
C PRO A 643 -21.52 3.33 -12.03
N SER A 644 -21.71 4.51 -12.58
CA SER A 644 -22.06 5.73 -11.85
C SER A 644 -23.50 5.65 -11.28
N PRO A 645 -23.88 6.53 -10.37
CA PRO A 645 -25.28 6.84 -10.17
C PRO A 645 -25.95 7.26 -11.48
N GLU A 646 -27.26 7.06 -11.56
CA GLU A 646 -28.08 7.50 -12.70
C GLU A 646 -28.14 9.05 -12.74
N SER A 647 -28.08 9.61 -13.93
CA SER A 647 -28.24 11.06 -14.12
C SER A 647 -29.66 11.52 -13.78
N VAL A 648 -29.86 12.84 -13.64
CA VAL A 648 -31.20 13.42 -13.72
C VAL A 648 -31.79 13.16 -15.13
N HIS A 649 -33.12 13.09 -15.20
CA HIS A 649 -33.83 12.94 -16.48
C HIS A 649 -33.57 14.13 -17.42
N SER A 650 -33.54 13.84 -18.72
CA SER A 650 -33.54 14.87 -19.77
C SER A 650 -34.84 15.70 -19.77
N ASN A 651 -34.88 16.77 -20.57
CA ASN A 651 -36.13 17.33 -21.01
C ASN A 651 -36.99 16.26 -21.70
N ALA A 652 -38.31 16.42 -21.58
CA ALA A 652 -39.28 15.54 -22.30
C ALA A 652 -39.28 15.84 -23.81
N VAL A 653 -39.33 14.81 -24.62
CA VAL A 653 -39.44 14.91 -26.08
C VAL A 653 -40.50 13.92 -26.61
N THR A 654 -41.17 14.29 -27.67
CA THR A 654 -42.18 13.44 -28.35
C THR A 654 -41.72 13.28 -29.80
N PRO A 655 -41.28 12.08 -30.20
CA PRO A 655 -40.99 11.76 -31.61
C PRO A 655 -42.20 12.05 -32.47
N ILE A 656 -41.97 12.54 -33.68
CA ILE A 656 -43.01 12.85 -34.66
C ILE A 656 -42.60 12.31 -36.02
N GLN A 657 -43.52 11.70 -36.72
CA GLN A 657 -43.28 11.23 -38.07
C GLN A 657 -42.84 12.43 -38.95
N ALA A 658 -41.79 12.27 -39.71
CA ALA A 658 -41.39 13.27 -40.69
C ALA A 658 -42.54 13.43 -41.70
N ALA A 659 -42.97 14.72 -41.91
CA ALA A 659 -43.92 14.98 -42.96
C ALA A 659 -43.38 14.41 -44.28
N THR A 660 -44.08 13.45 -44.85
CA THR A 660 -43.82 13.01 -46.21
C THR A 660 -44.03 14.19 -47.10
N THR A 661 -43.01 14.82 -47.58
CA THR A 661 -43.12 15.78 -48.71
C THR A 661 -43.59 14.94 -49.88
N GLN A 662 -44.92 14.98 -50.12
CA GLN A 662 -45.43 14.47 -51.38
C GLN A 662 -44.75 15.28 -52.47
N VAL A 663 -43.88 14.63 -53.20
CA VAL A 663 -43.39 15.19 -54.47
C VAL A 663 -44.61 15.37 -55.32
N PRO A 664 -44.99 16.58 -55.75
CA PRO A 664 -46.13 16.72 -56.64
C PRO A 664 -45.94 15.81 -57.81
N ALA A 665 -47.00 15.03 -58.15
CA ALA A 665 -46.96 14.18 -59.35
C ALA A 665 -46.59 15.06 -60.54
N PRO A 666 -45.67 14.64 -61.41
CA PRO A 666 -45.33 15.41 -62.59
C PRO A 666 -46.60 15.71 -63.38
N PRO A 667 -46.82 16.92 -63.92
CA PRO A 667 -48.02 17.30 -64.66
C PRO A 667 -48.21 16.23 -65.74
N THR A 668 -49.43 15.64 -65.82
CA THR A 668 -49.84 14.81 -66.92
C THR A 668 -49.68 15.52 -68.22
N ALA A 669 -48.79 15.09 -69.07
CA ALA A 669 -48.61 15.69 -70.42
C ALA A 669 -49.91 15.59 -71.14
N SER A 670 -50.52 16.71 -71.51
CA SER A 670 -51.60 16.86 -72.40
C SER A 670 -51.22 16.13 -73.73
N ARG A 671 -51.96 15.12 -74.10
CA ARG A 671 -51.81 14.54 -75.45
C ARG A 671 -52.18 15.57 -76.48
N ASP A 672 -51.25 16.10 -77.25
CA ASP A 672 -51.53 16.80 -78.49
C ASP A 672 -52.25 15.85 -79.45
N PRO A 673 -53.22 16.35 -80.25
CA PRO A 673 -53.93 15.54 -81.21
C PRO A 673 -52.94 15.04 -82.27
N VAL A 674 -52.97 13.72 -82.53
CA VAL A 674 -52.16 13.07 -83.55
C VAL A 674 -52.64 13.55 -84.94
N LEU A 675 -51.77 14.26 -85.65
CA LEU A 675 -51.95 14.55 -87.05
C LEU A 675 -51.89 13.22 -87.83
N PRO A 676 -52.80 13.00 -88.91
CA PRO A 676 -52.81 11.77 -89.68
C PRO A 676 -51.51 11.62 -90.51
N ALA A 677 -50.98 10.44 -90.62
CA ALA A 677 -49.78 10.11 -91.37
C ALA A 677 -49.97 10.38 -92.86
N PRO A 678 -48.97 10.88 -93.59
CA PRO A 678 -48.97 11.04 -95.00
C PRO A 678 -49.00 9.67 -95.74
N ALA A 679 -49.80 9.57 -96.87
CA ALA A 679 -49.97 8.40 -97.69
C ALA A 679 -48.61 7.95 -98.33
N PRO A 680 -48.41 6.61 -98.54
CA PRO A 680 -47.21 6.12 -99.16
C PRO A 680 -47.13 6.47 -100.64
N PRO A 681 -45.94 6.69 -101.25
CA PRO A 681 -45.74 6.97 -102.60
C PRO A 681 -46.06 5.73 -103.51
N PRO A 682 -46.46 5.95 -104.76
CA PRO A 682 -46.81 4.85 -105.65
C PRO A 682 -45.53 4.13 -106.17
N PRO A 683 -45.68 2.82 -106.64
CA PRO A 683 -44.51 2.05 -107.08
C PRO A 683 -44.00 2.53 -108.44
N SER A 684 -42.68 2.69 -108.56
CA SER A 684 -42.02 2.95 -109.81
C SER A 684 -41.86 1.68 -110.67
N ARG A 685 -42.13 1.80 -111.88
CA ARG A 685 -41.77 0.82 -112.95
C ARG A 685 -40.30 0.77 -113.09
#